data_a46a37fa5e2eb0fd99ad5f3cee37254f
#
_entry.id   a46a37fa5e2eb0fd99ad5f3cee37254f
#
_cell.length_a   1.000
_cell.length_b   1.000
_cell.length_c   1.000
_cell.angle_alpha   90.00
_cell.angle_beta   90.00
_cell.angle_gamma   90.00
#
_symmetry.space_group_name_H-M   'P 1'
#
loop_
_entity.id
_entity.type
_entity.pdbx_description
1 polymer ?
#
loop_
_entity_poly.entity_id
_entity_poly.type
_entity_poly.pdbx_seq_one_letter_code
_entity_poly.pdbx_strand_id
1 'polypeptide(L)'
;MNQHATTARLAFALAAALAMPLAAAPAPRSATPRYDAASHVFRLDAGKVTYAMGVDEDGRLQTLYWGARLAGDDPLGPAMPARERSSFDPKGALSRQEYAGWGGNITAMPALKVKFDDGNRDLVLRYDSYTIDHGALAIVLRDKQAGVDVTLRYTADEATGIIGRSARIENKGKQPLTIDSAAAATWSLPAGSDYSLRYLTGTWAGEWHLQTRAITPGATVLESRRGSTSDENNPWFAINRGGAWDEASGDVWFGALAWSGSWRIRVDEDILGQVRVTGGFNPFDFGYRLKPGEALETPVFYGGYTGGGMGEASRLLHRFEKTAILPHGDEAKLRPVLYNSWEATEFKVDDAGQQRLAEKAAALGVERFVVDDGWFGARNNDHAGLGDWTVNRTKFPNGLKPLIDKVHGLKMSFGLWVEPEMVNPDSDLYRAHPDWVLNFPDRQRSEGRNQLVLNLAREDVKAHLFEVLDKLLTENDIQFLKWDYNRNWSEPGWPQMAPDEQQKVYVAYTHNLYDILRRLREKHPGVEIESCSGGGARVDLGVMALTDEVWPSDNTDASDRLSIQDGFTQAYTPAAMMAWVTGSPSGMNQRPTTLDFRFLSAMQGGLGIGANLLDWTATDDATAKRYVAEYKTIRATVQRGDLYRLLSPQGRAPWSATNSVSADRRQAVLFAFQRQAEEARAFPTLRLQGLDPAARYRVRYIHGSAVPGTPDAASGAYWMQHGIDLALKGDFDAAGVVFEKR
;
A
#
# COMPACT_ATOMS: atom_id res chain seq x y z
N MET A 1 -59.30 1.06 -40.92
CA MET A 1 -59.15 1.78 -39.68
C MET A 1 -57.73 1.49 -39.14
N ASN A 2 -56.88 2.48 -39.32
CA ASN A 2 -55.43 2.39 -38.98
C ASN A 2 -55.24 2.56 -37.46
N GLN A 3 -54.40 1.73 -36.87
CA GLN A 3 -53.72 2.07 -35.61
C GLN A 3 -52.21 1.93 -35.83
N HIS A 4 -51.55 3.09 -35.81
CA HIS A 4 -50.10 3.22 -35.82
C HIS A 4 -49.54 2.89 -34.46
N ALA A 5 -48.66 1.89 -34.39
CA ALA A 5 -47.80 1.67 -33.22
C ALA A 5 -46.52 2.47 -33.40
N THR A 6 -46.36 3.48 -32.56
CA THR A 6 -45.15 4.33 -32.50
C THR A 6 -44.13 3.66 -31.61
N THR A 7 -43.07 3.09 -32.18
CA THR A 7 -41.91 2.59 -31.46
C THR A 7 -41.01 3.75 -31.11
N ALA A 8 -40.95 4.10 -29.83
CA ALA A 8 -39.96 5.06 -29.26
C ALA A 8 -38.60 4.38 -29.19
N ARG A 9 -37.67 4.81 -30.06
CA ARG A 9 -36.23 4.50 -29.94
C ARG A 9 -35.63 5.38 -28.87
N LEU A 10 -35.34 4.84 -27.69
CA LEU A 10 -34.43 5.48 -26.73
C LEU A 10 -33.01 5.41 -27.32
N ALA A 11 -32.51 6.54 -27.74
CA ALA A 11 -31.10 6.73 -28.05
C ALA A 11 -30.33 6.85 -26.72
N PHE A 12 -29.58 5.83 -26.34
CA PHE A 12 -28.57 5.93 -25.28
C PHE A 12 -27.43 6.78 -25.83
N ALA A 13 -27.34 7.99 -25.36
CA ALA A 13 -26.14 8.83 -25.51
C ALA A 13 -25.08 8.29 -24.53
N LEU A 14 -24.13 7.51 -25.06
CA LEU A 14 -22.91 7.16 -24.33
C LEU A 14 -22.08 8.43 -24.22
N ALA A 15 -22.16 9.11 -23.08
CA ALA A 15 -21.22 10.15 -22.74
C ALA A 15 -19.84 9.50 -22.57
N ALA A 16 -18.90 9.83 -23.44
CA ALA A 16 -17.50 9.53 -23.26
C ALA A 16 -17.05 10.16 -21.93
N ALA A 17 -16.93 9.36 -20.89
CA ALA A 17 -16.30 9.78 -19.65
C ALA A 17 -14.83 10.08 -19.99
N LEU A 18 -14.50 11.35 -20.16
CA LEU A 18 -13.15 11.86 -20.12
C LEU A 18 -12.58 11.41 -18.76
N ALA A 19 -11.65 10.48 -18.80
CA ALA A 19 -10.84 10.14 -17.64
C ALA A 19 -10.08 11.42 -17.22
N MET A 20 -10.63 12.17 -16.28
CA MET A 20 -9.88 13.24 -15.64
C MET A 20 -8.73 12.60 -14.87
N PRO A 21 -7.51 13.16 -14.96
CA PRO A 21 -6.41 12.67 -14.16
C PRO A 21 -6.81 12.73 -12.67
N LEU A 22 -6.39 11.74 -11.88
CA LEU A 22 -6.48 11.77 -10.43
C LEU A 22 -6.10 13.18 -9.97
N ALA A 23 -6.95 13.82 -9.16
CA ALA A 23 -6.60 15.08 -8.53
C ALA A 23 -5.31 14.86 -7.73
N ALA A 24 -4.24 15.47 -8.21
CA ALA A 24 -2.90 15.26 -7.71
C ALA A 24 -2.83 15.75 -6.26
N ALA A 25 -2.30 14.90 -5.39
CA ALA A 25 -1.47 15.39 -4.28
C ALA A 25 -0.54 16.50 -4.83
N PRO A 26 -0.09 17.47 -4.00
CA PRO A 26 0.77 18.54 -4.47
C PRO A 26 1.88 17.94 -5.31
N ALA A 27 1.99 18.37 -6.56
CA ALA A 27 2.88 17.76 -7.52
C ALA A 27 4.30 17.70 -6.93
N PRO A 28 4.91 16.51 -6.78
CA PRO A 28 6.28 16.41 -6.31
C PRO A 28 7.14 17.32 -7.16
N ARG A 29 8.19 17.91 -6.56
CA ARG A 29 9.19 18.69 -7.32
C ARG A 29 9.81 17.74 -8.33
N SER A 30 9.27 17.74 -9.53
CA SER A 30 9.62 16.81 -10.60
C SER A 30 10.95 17.22 -11.20
N ALA A 31 11.89 16.28 -11.25
CA ALA A 31 13.10 16.47 -12.03
C ALA A 31 12.76 16.61 -13.53
N THR A 32 13.42 17.53 -14.23
CA THR A 32 13.16 17.74 -15.66
C THR A 32 13.90 16.68 -16.49
N PRO A 33 13.19 15.81 -17.22
CA PRO A 33 13.80 14.86 -18.14
C PRO A 33 14.58 15.59 -19.25
N ARG A 34 15.63 14.94 -19.78
CA ARG A 34 16.43 15.45 -20.89
C ARG A 34 16.45 14.46 -22.03
N TYR A 35 16.56 14.96 -23.26
CA TYR A 35 16.76 14.16 -24.45
C TYR A 35 18.01 14.64 -25.20
N ASP A 36 18.92 13.70 -25.47
CA ASP A 36 20.05 13.91 -26.36
C ASP A 36 19.71 13.39 -27.75
N ALA A 37 19.57 14.31 -28.69
CA ALA A 37 19.21 13.98 -30.07
C ALA A 37 20.34 13.30 -30.85
N ALA A 38 21.61 13.45 -30.44
CA ALA A 38 22.72 12.82 -31.11
C ALA A 38 22.86 11.33 -30.82
N SER A 39 22.57 10.93 -29.57
CA SER A 39 22.63 9.53 -29.13
C SER A 39 21.25 8.88 -29.04
N HIS A 40 20.15 9.64 -29.27
CA HIS A 40 18.77 9.22 -29.05
C HIS A 40 18.51 8.70 -27.63
N VAL A 41 19.07 9.37 -26.61
CA VAL A 41 18.99 8.98 -25.21
C VAL A 41 18.11 9.94 -24.43
N PHE A 42 17.15 9.37 -23.69
CA PHE A 42 16.38 10.05 -22.65
C PHE A 42 17.03 9.80 -21.29
N ARG A 43 17.07 10.83 -20.44
CA ARG A 43 17.69 10.76 -19.13
C ARG A 43 16.84 11.49 -18.09
N LEU A 44 16.59 10.81 -16.97
CA LEU A 44 15.96 11.35 -15.77
C LEU A 44 16.98 11.31 -14.63
N ASP A 45 17.33 12.48 -14.10
CA ASP A 45 18.21 12.62 -12.95
C ASP A 45 17.40 13.19 -11.78
N ALA A 46 17.19 12.41 -10.71
CA ALA A 46 16.45 12.82 -9.55
C ALA A 46 17.12 12.35 -8.26
N GLY A 47 17.25 13.21 -7.26
CA GLY A 47 17.95 12.90 -6.03
C GLY A 47 19.36 12.36 -6.29
N LYS A 48 19.61 11.15 -5.80
CA LYS A 48 20.88 10.41 -5.99
C LYS A 48 20.81 9.37 -7.12
N VAL A 49 19.81 9.46 -8.02
CA VAL A 49 19.52 8.45 -9.03
C VAL A 49 19.62 9.02 -10.44
N THR A 50 20.16 8.25 -11.37
CA THR A 50 20.02 8.42 -12.82
C THR A 50 19.28 7.22 -13.38
N TYR A 51 18.25 7.50 -14.20
CA TYR A 51 17.57 6.52 -15.04
C TYR A 51 17.69 6.97 -16.51
N ALA A 52 18.15 6.09 -17.38
CA ALA A 52 18.32 6.42 -18.78
C ALA A 52 17.85 5.31 -19.71
N MET A 53 17.28 5.71 -20.83
CA MET A 53 16.83 4.84 -21.89
C MET A 53 17.18 5.42 -23.25
N GLY A 54 17.34 4.57 -24.24
CA GLY A 54 17.71 5.00 -25.58
C GLY A 54 16.95 4.22 -26.65
N VAL A 55 16.88 4.82 -27.84
CA VAL A 55 16.29 4.22 -29.03
C VAL A 55 17.40 3.59 -29.86
N ASP A 56 17.29 2.28 -30.15
CA ASP A 56 18.25 1.57 -30.99
C ASP A 56 17.97 1.75 -32.51
N GLU A 57 18.87 1.21 -33.34
CA GLU A 57 18.77 1.29 -34.81
C GLU A 57 17.49 0.67 -35.39
N ASP A 58 16.85 -0.26 -34.67
CA ASP A 58 15.60 -0.90 -35.07
C ASP A 58 14.38 -0.18 -34.47
N GLY A 59 14.57 0.96 -33.78
CA GLY A 59 13.50 1.74 -33.17
C GLY A 59 12.96 1.16 -31.85
N ARG A 60 13.70 0.25 -31.20
CA ARG A 60 13.32 -0.25 -29.86
C ARG A 60 13.78 0.71 -28.80
N LEU A 61 12.90 1.05 -27.86
CA LEU A 61 13.25 1.81 -26.66
C LEU A 61 13.79 0.86 -25.60
N GLN A 62 15.05 1.03 -25.18
CA GLN A 62 15.75 0.14 -24.26
C GLN A 62 16.25 0.86 -23.01
N THR A 63 16.22 0.18 -21.84
CA THR A 63 16.90 0.65 -20.63
C THR A 63 18.42 0.65 -20.86
N LEU A 64 19.07 1.76 -20.60
CA LEU A 64 20.54 1.90 -20.67
C LEU A 64 21.18 1.88 -19.28
N TYR A 65 20.58 2.60 -18.34
CA TYR A 65 21.13 2.75 -16.99
C TYR A 65 20.04 2.95 -15.94
N TRP A 66 20.19 2.33 -14.79
CA TRP A 66 19.41 2.58 -13.58
C TRP A 66 20.28 2.35 -12.36
N GLY A 67 20.65 3.42 -11.65
CA GLY A 67 21.57 3.34 -10.52
C GLY A 67 21.95 4.70 -9.95
N ALA A 68 23.12 4.76 -9.33
CA ALA A 68 23.65 6.00 -8.73
C ALA A 68 23.69 7.14 -9.73
N ARG A 69 23.49 8.37 -9.25
CA ARG A 69 23.51 9.58 -10.09
C ARG A 69 24.83 9.75 -10.79
N LEU A 70 24.78 9.86 -12.11
CA LEU A 70 25.90 10.20 -12.98
C LEU A 70 26.04 11.72 -13.08
N ALA A 71 27.26 12.22 -13.43
CA ALA A 71 27.42 13.63 -13.74
C ALA A 71 26.56 14.02 -14.96
N GLY A 72 26.11 15.27 -14.99
CA GLY A 72 25.18 15.71 -16.03
C GLY A 72 25.70 15.64 -17.46
N ASP A 73 27.01 15.68 -17.63
CA ASP A 73 27.75 15.62 -18.87
C ASP A 73 28.38 14.25 -19.19
N ASP A 74 28.15 13.25 -18.29
CA ASP A 74 28.59 11.89 -18.58
C ASP A 74 27.89 11.35 -19.83
N PRO A 75 28.62 10.89 -20.85
CA PRO A 75 28.06 10.39 -22.09
C PRO A 75 27.45 9.01 -21.85
N LEU A 76 26.18 8.84 -22.22
CA LEU A 76 25.55 7.53 -22.37
C LEU A 76 25.58 7.20 -23.87
N GLY A 77 26.20 6.08 -24.20
CA GLY A 77 26.24 5.60 -25.59
C GLY A 77 24.83 5.28 -26.12
N PRO A 78 24.65 5.16 -27.44
CA PRO A 78 23.41 4.81 -28.05
C PRO A 78 22.94 3.42 -27.60
N ALA A 79 21.62 3.19 -27.59
CA ALA A 79 21.09 1.86 -27.36
C ALA A 79 21.52 0.90 -28.48
N MET A 80 21.88 -0.31 -28.11
CA MET A 80 22.29 -1.35 -29.05
C MET A 80 21.37 -2.56 -28.90
N PRO A 81 20.92 -3.18 -30.00
CA PRO A 81 20.18 -4.43 -29.89
C PRO A 81 21.06 -5.53 -29.28
N ALA A 82 20.42 -6.43 -28.53
CA ALA A 82 21.11 -7.61 -27.99
C ALA A 82 21.71 -8.43 -29.15
N ARG A 83 22.99 -8.82 -28.99
CA ARG A 83 23.68 -9.62 -30.01
C ARG A 83 23.13 -11.03 -30.05
N GLU A 84 22.99 -11.56 -31.26
CA GLU A 84 22.71 -12.96 -31.52
C GLU A 84 23.83 -13.85 -30.96
N ARG A 85 23.48 -14.97 -30.36
CA ARG A 85 24.45 -15.99 -29.92
C ARG A 85 24.60 -17.10 -30.96
N SER A 86 23.59 -17.30 -31.78
CA SER A 86 23.57 -18.31 -32.81
C SER A 86 22.76 -17.84 -34.01
N SER A 87 22.88 -18.55 -35.14
CA SER A 87 22.15 -18.22 -36.38
C SER A 87 20.64 -18.44 -36.27
N PHE A 88 20.16 -19.10 -35.21
CA PHE A 88 18.70 -19.31 -34.99
C PHE A 88 18.12 -18.42 -33.89
N ASP A 89 18.93 -17.58 -33.26
CA ASP A 89 18.41 -16.59 -32.30
C ASP A 89 17.99 -15.34 -33.08
N PRO A 90 16.74 -14.91 -32.96
CA PRO A 90 16.28 -13.70 -33.62
C PRO A 90 17.02 -12.47 -33.09
N LYS A 91 17.48 -11.58 -33.99
CA LYS A 91 18.14 -10.32 -33.63
C LYS A 91 17.25 -9.50 -32.68
N GLY A 92 17.80 -9.10 -31.55
CA GLY A 92 17.13 -8.25 -30.57
C GLY A 92 16.05 -8.95 -29.73
N ALA A 93 15.89 -10.28 -29.83
CA ALA A 93 14.86 -11.03 -29.07
C ALA A 93 14.95 -10.86 -27.54
N LEU A 94 16.16 -10.64 -27.00
CA LEU A 94 16.45 -10.42 -25.59
C LEU A 94 16.87 -8.98 -25.26
N SER A 95 16.61 -8.02 -26.16
CA SER A 95 16.90 -6.59 -25.88
C SER A 95 16.14 -6.11 -24.63
N ARG A 96 16.77 -5.22 -23.84
CA ARG A 96 16.21 -4.67 -22.59
C ARG A 96 15.14 -3.62 -22.87
N GLN A 97 14.08 -4.01 -23.59
CA GLN A 97 13.03 -3.07 -23.96
C GLN A 97 12.29 -2.56 -22.73
N GLU A 98 12.04 -1.24 -22.71
CA GLU A 98 11.22 -0.56 -21.70
C GLU A 98 9.78 -1.11 -21.66
N TYR A 99 9.24 -1.45 -22.83
CA TYR A 99 7.88 -1.96 -22.98
C TYR A 99 7.76 -2.75 -24.28
N ALA A 100 7.88 -4.06 -24.20
CA ALA A 100 7.80 -4.92 -25.36
C ALA A 100 6.37 -5.39 -25.62
N GLY A 101 5.89 -5.25 -26.86
CA GLY A 101 4.73 -6.00 -27.36
C GLY A 101 5.11 -7.46 -27.60
N TRP A 102 4.15 -8.39 -27.49
CA TRP A 102 4.38 -9.77 -27.92
C TRP A 102 4.28 -9.86 -29.44
N GLY A 103 5.42 -9.91 -30.10
CA GLY A 103 5.56 -9.93 -31.55
C GLY A 103 6.98 -9.64 -31.99
N GLY A 104 7.27 -9.65 -33.28
CA GLY A 104 8.55 -9.29 -33.82
C GLY A 104 9.73 -10.10 -33.27
N ASN A 105 9.55 -11.40 -33.05
CA ASN A 105 10.55 -12.34 -32.53
C ASN A 105 10.98 -12.12 -31.06
N ILE A 106 10.20 -11.39 -30.25
CA ILE A 106 10.50 -11.25 -28.81
C ILE A 106 10.34 -12.59 -28.10
N THR A 107 11.39 -13.03 -27.41
CA THR A 107 11.39 -14.22 -26.55
C THR A 107 11.41 -13.86 -25.07
N ALA A 108 11.76 -12.60 -24.73
CA ALA A 108 11.64 -12.08 -23.39
C ALA A 108 10.15 -11.95 -22.97
N MET A 109 9.88 -11.84 -21.64
CA MET A 109 8.53 -11.58 -21.14
C MET A 109 8.00 -10.27 -21.74
N PRO A 110 6.89 -10.28 -22.49
CA PRO A 110 6.31 -9.04 -23.02
C PRO A 110 5.59 -8.25 -21.93
N ALA A 111 5.58 -6.93 -22.08
CA ALA A 111 4.79 -6.03 -21.24
C ALA A 111 3.32 -5.96 -21.72
N LEU A 112 3.08 -6.15 -23.02
CA LEU A 112 1.76 -6.09 -23.62
C LEU A 112 1.51 -7.30 -24.54
N LYS A 113 0.36 -7.93 -24.34
CA LYS A 113 -0.10 -9.01 -25.23
C LYS A 113 -1.53 -8.74 -25.65
N VAL A 114 -1.75 -8.75 -26.95
CA VAL A 114 -3.05 -8.49 -27.55
C VAL A 114 -3.48 -9.62 -28.49
N LYS A 115 -4.78 -9.64 -28.77
CA LYS A 115 -5.40 -10.52 -29.76
C LYS A 115 -6.35 -9.69 -30.61
N PHE A 116 -6.17 -9.73 -31.92
CA PHE A 116 -7.07 -9.13 -32.90
C PHE A 116 -8.18 -10.09 -33.30
N ASP A 117 -9.29 -9.58 -33.81
CA ASP A 117 -10.46 -10.41 -34.16
C ASP A 117 -10.19 -11.37 -35.35
N ASP A 118 -9.21 -11.06 -36.17
CA ASP A 118 -8.75 -11.95 -37.25
C ASP A 118 -7.84 -13.10 -36.75
N GLY A 119 -7.55 -13.16 -35.44
CA GLY A 119 -6.68 -14.14 -34.82
C GLY A 119 -5.21 -13.75 -34.80
N ASN A 120 -4.82 -12.63 -35.42
CA ASN A 120 -3.48 -12.11 -35.33
C ASN A 120 -3.15 -11.70 -33.85
N ARG A 121 -1.89 -11.84 -33.45
CA ARG A 121 -1.39 -11.52 -32.10
C ARG A 121 -0.01 -10.88 -32.14
N ASP A 122 0.53 -10.67 -33.34
CA ASP A 122 1.85 -10.08 -33.55
C ASP A 122 1.77 -8.55 -33.34
N LEU A 123 2.36 -8.06 -32.27
CA LEU A 123 2.39 -6.64 -31.89
C LEU A 123 3.83 -6.16 -31.82
N VAL A 124 4.22 -5.29 -32.75
CA VAL A 124 5.59 -4.80 -32.91
C VAL A 124 5.66 -3.30 -32.60
N LEU A 125 5.89 -2.96 -31.35
CA LEU A 125 6.00 -1.58 -30.90
C LEU A 125 7.37 -0.97 -31.25
N ARG A 126 7.36 0.24 -31.83
CA ARG A 126 8.55 1.01 -32.15
C ARG A 126 8.39 2.45 -31.69
N TYR A 127 9.49 3.07 -31.29
CA TYR A 127 9.54 4.49 -30.97
C TYR A 127 8.94 5.32 -32.10
N ASP A 128 8.07 6.26 -31.76
CA ASP A 128 7.44 7.19 -32.71
C ASP A 128 7.76 8.64 -32.36
N SER A 129 7.48 9.06 -31.12
CA SER A 129 7.61 10.44 -30.69
C SER A 129 7.73 10.56 -29.18
N TYR A 130 8.02 11.76 -28.68
CA TYR A 130 8.01 12.06 -27.25
C TYR A 130 7.51 13.47 -26.97
N THR A 131 7.12 13.71 -25.72
CA THR A 131 6.90 15.05 -25.16
C THR A 131 7.50 15.14 -23.77
N ILE A 132 8.01 16.32 -23.42
CA ILE A 132 8.41 16.66 -22.04
C ILE A 132 7.55 17.85 -21.64
N ASP A 133 6.74 17.69 -20.61
CA ASP A 133 5.85 18.72 -20.11
C ASP A 133 5.77 18.69 -18.59
N HIS A 134 5.88 19.85 -17.93
CA HIS A 134 5.81 19.99 -16.47
C HIS A 134 6.62 18.95 -15.67
N GLY A 135 7.82 18.58 -16.16
CA GLY A 135 8.67 17.60 -15.51
C GLY A 135 8.29 16.13 -15.72
N ALA A 136 7.29 15.87 -16.54
CA ALA A 136 6.93 14.52 -16.98
C ALA A 136 7.43 14.24 -18.40
N LEU A 137 7.87 13.01 -18.64
CA LEU A 137 8.24 12.52 -19.97
C LEU A 137 7.17 11.54 -20.44
N ALA A 138 6.65 11.74 -21.66
CA ALA A 138 5.79 10.80 -22.35
C ALA A 138 6.46 10.37 -23.65
N ILE A 139 6.59 9.04 -23.84
CA ILE A 139 7.17 8.44 -25.06
C ILE A 139 6.11 7.58 -25.72
N VAL A 140 5.85 7.85 -27.00
CA VAL A 140 4.90 7.06 -27.80
C VAL A 140 5.65 5.95 -28.52
N LEU A 141 5.23 4.73 -28.26
CA LEU A 141 5.57 3.54 -29.04
C LEU A 141 4.38 3.20 -29.91
N ARG A 142 4.62 2.88 -31.18
CA ARG A 142 3.54 2.62 -32.14
C ARG A 142 3.78 1.35 -32.94
N ASP A 143 2.73 0.55 -33.10
CA ASP A 143 2.62 -0.41 -34.18
C ASP A 143 1.75 0.21 -35.28
N LYS A 144 2.41 0.67 -36.37
CA LYS A 144 1.71 1.34 -37.50
C LYS A 144 0.79 0.41 -38.28
N GLN A 145 1.12 -0.88 -38.31
CA GLN A 145 0.36 -1.86 -39.08
C GLN A 145 -0.90 -2.28 -38.32
N ALA A 146 -0.76 -2.51 -37.02
CA ALA A 146 -1.87 -2.88 -36.15
C ALA A 146 -2.72 -1.65 -35.72
N GLY A 147 -2.16 -0.44 -35.80
CA GLY A 147 -2.83 0.76 -35.33
C GLY A 147 -2.94 0.81 -33.80
N VAL A 148 -1.90 0.38 -33.09
CA VAL A 148 -1.84 0.42 -31.63
C VAL A 148 -0.77 1.40 -31.18
N ASP A 149 -1.16 2.36 -30.36
CA ASP A 149 -0.26 3.29 -29.70
C ASP A 149 -0.12 2.94 -28.22
N VAL A 150 1.10 2.99 -27.70
CA VAL A 150 1.38 2.88 -26.27
C VAL A 150 2.17 4.12 -25.84
N THR A 151 1.56 4.94 -25.02
CA THR A 151 2.22 6.10 -24.42
C THR A 151 2.78 5.71 -23.07
N LEU A 152 4.11 5.63 -22.94
CA LEU A 152 4.82 5.41 -21.69
C LEU A 152 5.00 6.75 -20.99
N ARG A 153 4.56 6.83 -19.72
CA ARG A 153 4.71 8.03 -18.90
C ARG A 153 5.75 7.79 -17.81
N TYR A 154 6.60 8.79 -17.61
CA TYR A 154 7.66 8.79 -16.60
C TYR A 154 7.58 10.07 -15.78
N THR A 155 7.58 9.92 -14.47
CA THR A 155 7.76 11.01 -13.50
C THR A 155 8.93 10.68 -12.60
N ALA A 156 9.62 11.68 -12.04
CA ALA A 156 10.72 11.45 -11.12
C ALA A 156 10.63 12.41 -9.95
N ASP A 157 10.62 11.90 -8.73
CA ASP A 157 10.61 12.70 -7.51
C ASP A 157 12.01 13.17 -7.16
N GLU A 158 12.24 14.49 -7.19
CA GLU A 158 13.57 15.09 -6.97
C GLU A 158 14.11 14.83 -5.54
N ALA A 159 13.25 14.66 -4.55
CA ALA A 159 13.69 14.48 -3.17
C ALA A 159 14.18 13.07 -2.88
N THR A 160 13.55 12.06 -3.49
CA THR A 160 13.81 10.65 -3.18
C THR A 160 14.48 9.87 -4.31
N GLY A 161 14.45 10.39 -5.54
CA GLY A 161 14.92 9.68 -6.73
C GLY A 161 14.01 8.55 -7.19
N ILE A 162 12.77 8.47 -6.65
CA ILE A 162 11.79 7.47 -7.06
C ILE A 162 11.17 7.89 -8.38
N ILE A 163 11.07 6.93 -9.30
CA ILE A 163 10.51 7.12 -10.64
C ILE A 163 9.18 6.39 -10.72
N GLY A 164 8.13 7.09 -11.15
CA GLY A 164 6.83 6.52 -11.47
C GLY A 164 6.72 6.21 -12.95
N ARG A 165 6.25 5.02 -13.31
CA ARG A 165 6.04 4.58 -14.69
C ARG A 165 4.63 4.01 -14.88
N SER A 166 3.98 4.40 -15.97
CA SER A 166 2.69 3.84 -16.41
C SER A 166 2.61 3.81 -17.93
N ALA A 167 1.64 3.09 -18.45
CA ALA A 167 1.37 2.99 -19.88
C ALA A 167 -0.10 3.33 -20.17
N ARG A 168 -0.34 4.06 -21.26
CA ARG A 168 -1.65 4.24 -21.88
C ARG A 168 -1.65 3.52 -23.20
N ILE A 169 -2.49 2.51 -23.33
CA ILE A 169 -2.64 1.64 -24.51
C ILE A 169 -3.88 2.11 -25.25
N GLU A 170 -3.74 2.53 -26.50
CA GLU A 170 -4.82 3.09 -27.30
C GLU A 170 -4.99 2.34 -28.60
N ASN A 171 -6.21 1.94 -28.91
CA ASN A 171 -6.57 1.34 -30.20
C ASN A 171 -6.86 2.45 -31.22
N LYS A 172 -5.88 2.77 -32.04
CA LYS A 172 -6.01 3.68 -33.21
C LYS A 172 -6.43 2.95 -34.51
N GLY A 173 -6.54 1.63 -34.45
CA GLY A 173 -6.94 0.79 -35.55
C GLY A 173 -8.43 0.91 -35.89
N LYS A 174 -8.87 0.11 -36.83
CA LYS A 174 -10.27 0.09 -37.29
C LYS A 174 -11.10 -1.05 -36.70
N GLN A 175 -10.43 -2.04 -36.13
CA GLN A 175 -11.04 -3.22 -35.52
C GLN A 175 -10.84 -3.23 -34.02
N PRO A 176 -11.77 -3.79 -33.24
CA PRO A 176 -11.54 -4.04 -31.83
C PRO A 176 -10.38 -5.02 -31.62
N LEU A 177 -9.75 -4.92 -30.47
CA LEU A 177 -8.76 -5.89 -30.00
C LEU A 177 -9.06 -6.28 -28.55
N THR A 178 -8.53 -7.41 -28.12
CA THR A 178 -8.57 -7.82 -26.71
C THR A 178 -7.15 -7.77 -26.15
N ILE A 179 -6.96 -7.11 -25.04
CA ILE A 179 -5.71 -7.11 -24.29
C ILE A 179 -5.75 -8.30 -23.34
N ASP A 180 -4.85 -9.28 -23.56
CA ASP A 180 -4.73 -10.48 -22.72
C ASP A 180 -3.79 -10.24 -21.50
N SER A 181 -2.87 -9.27 -21.61
CA SER A 181 -1.94 -8.89 -20.55
C SER A 181 -1.42 -7.47 -20.78
N ALA A 182 -1.44 -6.64 -19.74
CA ALA A 182 -0.88 -5.30 -19.74
C ALA A 182 -0.09 -5.03 -18.46
N ALA A 183 1.22 -4.89 -18.60
CA ALA A 183 2.07 -4.39 -17.53
C ALA A 183 2.02 -2.86 -17.46
N ALA A 184 2.28 -2.32 -16.27
CA ALA A 184 2.52 -0.89 -16.09
C ALA A 184 3.92 -0.49 -16.57
N ALA A 185 4.90 -1.33 -16.24
CA ALA A 185 6.30 -1.15 -16.64
C ALA A 185 7.10 -2.45 -16.55
N THR A 186 8.25 -2.47 -17.24
CA THR A 186 9.34 -3.43 -17.05
C THR A 186 10.57 -2.67 -16.59
N TRP A 187 11.09 -2.99 -15.41
CA TRP A 187 12.34 -2.47 -14.87
C TRP A 187 13.47 -3.44 -15.20
N SER A 188 14.52 -2.97 -15.87
CA SER A 188 15.71 -3.78 -16.15
C SER A 188 16.86 -3.37 -15.23
N LEU A 189 17.40 -4.32 -14.48
CA LEU A 189 18.53 -4.08 -13.61
C LEU A 189 19.85 -4.01 -14.44
N PRO A 190 20.91 -3.37 -13.95
CA PRO A 190 22.22 -3.44 -14.57
C PRO A 190 22.69 -4.89 -14.76
N ALA A 191 23.56 -5.13 -15.72
CA ALA A 191 24.18 -6.45 -15.88
C ALA A 191 24.98 -6.81 -14.62
N GLY A 192 24.84 -8.02 -14.12
CA GLY A 192 25.51 -8.47 -12.91
C GLY A 192 25.12 -9.89 -12.55
N SER A 193 25.71 -10.39 -11.49
CA SER A 193 25.40 -11.69 -10.87
C SER A 193 25.08 -11.49 -9.40
N ASP A 194 24.65 -12.56 -8.75
CA ASP A 194 24.41 -12.62 -7.30
C ASP A 194 23.28 -11.68 -6.80
N TYR A 195 22.28 -11.48 -7.64
CA TYR A 195 21.09 -10.76 -7.23
C TYR A 195 20.22 -11.58 -6.27
N SER A 196 19.69 -10.92 -5.25
CA SER A 196 18.79 -11.51 -4.26
C SER A 196 17.54 -10.65 -4.14
N LEU A 197 16.38 -11.30 -4.11
CA LEU A 197 15.05 -10.68 -4.01
C LEU A 197 14.55 -10.75 -2.57
N ARG A 198 14.05 -9.64 -2.05
CA ARG A 198 13.17 -9.55 -0.88
C ARG A 198 11.76 -9.20 -1.30
N TYR A 199 10.78 -9.84 -0.67
CA TYR A 199 9.36 -9.63 -0.87
C TYR A 199 8.57 -10.01 0.38
N LEU A 200 7.32 -9.62 0.45
CA LEU A 200 6.44 -9.83 1.60
C LEU A 200 5.36 -10.86 1.28
N THR A 201 5.13 -11.77 2.21
CA THR A 201 4.08 -12.81 2.15
C THR A 201 3.34 -12.85 3.47
N GLY A 202 2.20 -13.51 3.49
CA GLY A 202 1.48 -13.72 4.74
C GLY A 202 0.19 -14.49 4.56
N THR A 203 -0.59 -14.45 5.61
CA THR A 203 -1.95 -14.95 5.71
C THR A 203 -2.70 -14.08 6.69
N TRP A 204 -4.01 -14.18 6.79
CA TRP A 204 -4.77 -13.50 7.83
C TRP A 204 -4.15 -13.73 9.22
N ALA A 205 -4.01 -12.65 9.98
CA ALA A 205 -3.37 -12.60 11.30
C ALA A 205 -1.90 -13.03 11.34
N GLY A 206 -1.25 -13.14 10.20
CA GLY A 206 0.16 -13.47 10.02
C GLY A 206 0.70 -12.82 8.74
N GLU A 207 0.39 -11.55 8.53
CA GLU A 207 0.82 -10.75 7.39
C GLU A 207 2.29 -10.31 7.54
N TRP A 208 2.88 -9.79 6.46
CA TRP A 208 4.16 -9.07 6.44
C TRP A 208 5.40 -9.91 6.75
N HIS A 209 5.37 -11.21 6.44
CA HIS A 209 6.55 -12.05 6.55
C HIS A 209 7.56 -11.73 5.46
N LEU A 210 8.73 -11.25 5.84
CA LEU A 210 9.82 -10.93 4.92
C LEU A 210 10.46 -12.20 4.40
N GLN A 211 10.42 -12.40 3.09
CA GLN A 211 11.07 -13.49 2.38
C GLN A 211 12.33 -12.98 1.69
N THR A 212 13.32 -13.87 1.58
CA THR A 212 14.57 -13.61 0.83
C THR A 212 14.91 -14.83 -0.01
N ARG A 213 15.24 -14.60 -1.28
CA ARG A 213 15.71 -15.67 -2.16
C ARG A 213 16.69 -15.18 -3.21
N ALA A 214 17.65 -16.01 -3.61
CA ALA A 214 18.52 -15.72 -4.75
C ALA A 214 17.68 -15.65 -6.04
N ILE A 215 18.02 -14.71 -6.93
CA ILE A 215 17.51 -14.69 -8.29
C ILE A 215 18.38 -15.62 -9.12
N THR A 216 17.75 -16.52 -9.85
CA THR A 216 18.40 -17.53 -10.68
C THR A 216 17.66 -17.61 -12.02
N PRO A 217 18.28 -18.14 -13.09
CA PRO A 217 17.60 -18.27 -14.38
C PRO A 217 16.20 -18.88 -14.26
N GLY A 218 15.20 -18.18 -14.78
CA GLY A 218 13.78 -18.48 -14.61
C GLY A 218 13.01 -17.31 -14.03
N ALA A 219 11.94 -17.58 -13.27
CA ALA A 219 11.09 -16.51 -12.75
C ALA A 219 10.57 -16.78 -11.35
N THR A 220 10.47 -15.70 -10.56
CA THR A 220 9.64 -15.60 -9.35
C THR A 220 8.44 -14.73 -9.66
N VAL A 221 7.26 -15.18 -9.26
CA VAL A 221 5.99 -14.45 -9.45
C VAL A 221 5.41 -14.11 -8.10
N LEU A 222 5.12 -12.83 -7.90
CA LEU A 222 4.36 -12.28 -6.78
C LEU A 222 3.03 -11.81 -7.37
N GLU A 223 1.91 -12.22 -6.78
CA GLU A 223 0.62 -11.87 -7.38
C GLU A 223 -0.53 -11.93 -6.37
N SER A 224 -1.60 -11.22 -6.67
CA SER A 224 -2.93 -11.46 -6.14
C SER A 224 -3.91 -11.72 -7.29
N ARG A 225 -4.76 -12.75 -7.13
CA ARG A 225 -5.84 -13.12 -8.07
C ARG A 225 -7.22 -12.94 -7.44
N ARG A 226 -7.29 -12.23 -6.33
CA ARG A 226 -8.45 -12.20 -5.44
C ARG A 226 -9.38 -11.01 -5.63
N GLY A 227 -9.26 -10.31 -6.77
CA GLY A 227 -10.02 -9.08 -7.04
C GLY A 227 -9.47 -7.85 -6.31
N SER A 228 -8.60 -8.06 -5.35
CA SER A 228 -7.89 -7.02 -4.60
C SER A 228 -6.46 -7.44 -4.28
N THR A 229 -5.62 -6.50 -3.79
CA THR A 229 -4.40 -6.85 -3.06
C THR A 229 -4.77 -7.77 -1.88
N SER A 230 -3.93 -8.75 -1.58
CA SER A 230 -4.17 -9.76 -0.55
C SER A 230 -2.96 -9.94 0.36
N ASP A 231 -3.16 -10.58 1.49
CA ASP A 231 -2.12 -10.95 2.46
C ASP A 231 -1.09 -11.96 1.93
N GLU A 232 -1.44 -12.76 0.90
CA GLU A 232 -0.53 -13.77 0.32
C GLU A 232 0.75 -13.17 -0.25
N ASN A 233 0.65 -12.03 -0.94
CA ASN A 233 1.76 -11.24 -1.45
C ASN A 233 1.40 -9.75 -1.41
N ASN A 234 2.41 -8.93 -1.13
CA ASN A 234 2.28 -7.48 -1.23
C ASN A 234 2.93 -6.98 -2.54
N PRO A 235 2.37 -5.96 -3.22
CA PRO A 235 2.88 -5.47 -4.51
C PRO A 235 4.16 -4.62 -4.37
N TRP A 236 5.13 -5.13 -3.63
CA TRP A 236 6.42 -4.54 -3.34
C TRP A 236 7.56 -5.54 -3.56
N PHE A 237 8.71 -5.04 -3.96
CA PHE A 237 9.95 -5.81 -4.07
C PHE A 237 11.16 -4.96 -3.68
N ALA A 238 12.22 -5.62 -3.22
CA ALA A 238 13.57 -5.07 -3.18
C ALA A 238 14.56 -6.10 -3.70
N ILE A 239 15.56 -5.65 -4.45
CA ILE A 239 16.61 -6.50 -5.03
C ILE A 239 17.95 -5.90 -4.66
N ASN A 240 18.81 -6.69 -4.01
CA ASN A 240 20.19 -6.29 -3.76
C ASN A 240 21.16 -7.03 -4.68
N ARG A 241 22.35 -6.45 -4.83
CA ARG A 241 23.48 -7.07 -5.52
C ARG A 241 24.51 -7.57 -4.51
N GLY A 242 25.08 -8.78 -4.76
CA GLY A 242 26.09 -9.37 -3.90
C GLY A 242 25.55 -10.33 -2.83
N GLY A 243 24.24 -10.64 -2.85
CA GLY A 243 23.61 -11.70 -2.03
C GLY A 243 23.42 -11.39 -0.54
N ALA A 244 24.28 -10.62 0.08
CA ALA A 244 24.16 -10.25 1.48
C ALA A 244 23.32 -8.97 1.66
N TRP A 245 22.34 -9.01 2.56
CA TRP A 245 21.50 -7.85 2.89
C TRP A 245 22.02 -7.12 4.10
N ASP A 246 22.18 -5.81 3.96
CA ASP A 246 22.59 -4.91 5.02
C ASP A 246 21.66 -3.69 5.10
N GLU A 247 21.41 -3.17 6.30
CA GLU A 247 20.52 -2.01 6.51
C GLU A 247 21.20 -0.68 6.18
N ALA A 248 22.54 -0.62 6.17
CA ALA A 248 23.32 0.61 6.09
C ALA A 248 24.20 0.72 4.83
N SER A 249 24.33 -0.34 4.04
CA SER A 249 25.22 -0.39 2.89
C SER A 249 24.77 -1.36 1.80
N GLY A 250 25.26 -1.13 0.57
CA GLY A 250 25.02 -1.98 -0.60
C GLY A 250 23.94 -1.43 -1.54
N ASP A 251 24.06 -1.85 -2.81
CA ASP A 251 23.13 -1.47 -3.86
C ASP A 251 21.79 -2.15 -3.68
N VAL A 252 20.70 -1.38 -3.65
CA VAL A 252 19.33 -1.87 -3.57
C VAL A 252 18.46 -1.17 -4.61
N TRP A 253 17.85 -1.95 -5.49
CA TRP A 253 16.75 -1.55 -6.37
C TRP A 253 15.44 -1.98 -5.71
N PHE A 254 14.47 -1.10 -5.64
CA PHE A 254 13.19 -1.40 -5.00
C PHE A 254 12.03 -0.80 -5.78
N GLY A 255 10.83 -1.30 -5.56
CA GLY A 255 9.65 -0.74 -6.19
C GLY A 255 8.36 -1.24 -5.60
N ALA A 256 7.27 -0.51 -5.91
CA ALA A 256 5.92 -0.82 -5.48
C ALA A 256 4.91 -0.46 -6.58
N LEU A 257 3.94 -1.36 -6.80
CA LEU A 257 2.86 -1.16 -7.77
C LEU A 257 1.66 -0.52 -7.07
N ALA A 258 1.17 0.60 -7.60
CA ALA A 258 0.02 1.33 -7.07
C ALA A 258 -1.30 0.81 -7.65
N TRP A 259 -1.70 -0.40 -7.25
CA TRP A 259 -2.94 -1.02 -7.73
C TRP A 259 -3.58 -1.89 -6.66
N SER A 260 -4.85 -1.63 -6.35
CA SER A 260 -5.59 -2.34 -5.31
C SER A 260 -6.48 -3.47 -5.84
N GLY A 261 -6.48 -3.73 -7.15
CA GLY A 261 -7.15 -4.88 -7.78
C GLY A 261 -6.25 -6.12 -7.87
N SER A 262 -6.59 -7.08 -8.73
CA SER A 262 -5.72 -8.21 -9.04
C SER A 262 -4.46 -7.72 -9.79
N TRP A 263 -3.29 -8.08 -9.30
CA TRP A 263 -2.01 -7.63 -9.82
C TRP A 263 -0.98 -8.76 -9.91
N ARG A 264 0.06 -8.55 -10.73
CA ARG A 264 1.22 -9.43 -10.79
C ARG A 264 2.51 -8.63 -10.93
N ILE A 265 3.53 -9.00 -10.15
CA ILE A 265 4.92 -8.63 -10.33
C ILE A 265 5.71 -9.91 -10.63
N ARG A 266 6.41 -9.93 -11.75
CA ARG A 266 7.28 -11.03 -12.16
C ARG A 266 8.73 -10.56 -12.16
N VAL A 267 9.57 -11.24 -11.42
CA VAL A 267 11.03 -11.06 -11.42
C VAL A 267 11.64 -12.23 -12.19
N ASP A 268 12.29 -11.98 -13.29
CA ASP A 268 12.93 -13.01 -14.11
C ASP A 268 14.38 -12.68 -14.45
N GLU A 269 15.19 -13.72 -14.49
CA GLU A 269 16.53 -13.72 -15.06
C GLU A 269 16.52 -14.53 -16.35
N ASP A 270 16.99 -13.91 -17.44
CA ASP A 270 17.07 -14.59 -18.73
C ASP A 270 18.41 -15.34 -18.91
N ILE A 271 18.55 -16.00 -20.05
CA ILE A 271 19.76 -16.78 -20.40
C ILE A 271 21.04 -15.93 -20.56
N LEU A 272 20.91 -14.61 -20.61
CA LEU A 272 22.02 -13.65 -20.65
C LEU A 272 22.38 -13.10 -19.27
N GLY A 273 21.71 -13.56 -18.19
CA GLY A 273 21.85 -13.04 -16.84
C GLY A 273 21.26 -11.63 -16.66
N GLN A 274 20.28 -11.25 -17.49
CA GLN A 274 19.59 -9.97 -17.35
C GLN A 274 18.41 -10.16 -16.40
N VAL A 275 18.38 -9.38 -15.32
CA VAL A 275 17.26 -9.39 -14.37
C VAL A 275 16.27 -8.29 -14.75
N ARG A 276 14.99 -8.68 -14.82
CA ARG A 276 13.87 -7.79 -15.10
C ARG A 276 12.75 -7.97 -14.09
N VAL A 277 12.08 -6.86 -13.78
CA VAL A 277 10.88 -6.82 -12.95
C VAL A 277 9.73 -6.23 -13.76
N THR A 278 8.78 -7.06 -14.16
CA THR A 278 7.60 -6.66 -14.94
C THR A 278 6.37 -6.71 -14.04
N GLY A 279 5.65 -5.59 -13.91
CA GLY A 279 4.48 -5.49 -13.02
C GLY A 279 3.31 -4.73 -13.64
N GLY A 280 2.09 -5.12 -13.26
CA GLY A 280 0.85 -4.49 -13.72
C GLY A 280 -0.39 -5.33 -13.39
N PHE A 281 -1.43 -5.25 -14.22
CA PHE A 281 -2.62 -6.07 -14.07
C PHE A 281 -2.28 -7.56 -14.07
N ASN A 282 -2.99 -8.34 -13.25
CA ASN A 282 -2.80 -9.79 -13.28
C ASN A 282 -3.42 -10.36 -14.56
N PRO A 283 -2.68 -11.10 -15.38
CA PRO A 283 -3.20 -11.69 -16.62
C PRO A 283 -4.05 -12.96 -16.39
N PHE A 284 -4.16 -13.43 -15.14
CA PHE A 284 -5.05 -14.54 -14.84
C PHE A 284 -6.51 -14.08 -14.98
N ASP A 285 -7.28 -14.76 -15.81
CA ASP A 285 -8.66 -14.40 -16.14
C ASP A 285 -8.82 -12.93 -16.57
N PHE A 286 -7.83 -12.38 -17.28
CA PHE A 286 -7.84 -11.00 -17.78
C PHE A 286 -8.10 -10.99 -19.28
N GLY A 287 -9.06 -10.18 -19.71
CA GLY A 287 -9.40 -9.96 -21.09
C GLY A 287 -10.07 -8.60 -21.24
N TYR A 288 -9.30 -7.57 -21.63
CA TYR A 288 -9.84 -6.22 -21.75
C TYR A 288 -10.13 -5.90 -23.21
N ARG A 289 -11.42 -5.91 -23.56
CA ARG A 289 -11.90 -5.55 -24.91
C ARG A 289 -11.72 -4.05 -25.13
N LEU A 290 -10.97 -3.66 -26.17
CA LEU A 290 -10.67 -2.29 -26.51
C LEU A 290 -11.19 -1.98 -27.93
N LYS A 291 -12.23 -1.15 -28.02
CA LYS A 291 -12.83 -0.72 -29.30
C LYS A 291 -11.96 0.35 -29.98
N PRO A 292 -12.10 0.57 -31.29
CA PRO A 292 -11.45 1.68 -31.98
C PRO A 292 -11.68 3.02 -31.26
N GLY A 293 -10.60 3.74 -30.98
CA GLY A 293 -10.61 5.02 -30.26
C GLY A 293 -10.64 4.90 -28.73
N GLU A 294 -10.81 3.71 -28.17
CA GLU A 294 -10.73 3.50 -26.72
C GLU A 294 -9.29 3.33 -26.25
N ALA A 295 -9.06 3.56 -24.97
CA ALA A 295 -7.77 3.39 -24.30
C ALA A 295 -7.90 2.71 -22.95
N LEU A 296 -6.85 1.98 -22.56
CA LEU A 296 -6.63 1.44 -21.22
C LEU A 296 -5.43 2.14 -20.58
N GLU A 297 -5.64 2.71 -19.41
CA GLU A 297 -4.56 3.22 -18.54
C GLU A 297 -4.13 2.12 -17.57
N THR A 298 -2.83 1.90 -17.45
CA THR A 298 -2.30 0.99 -16.43
C THR A 298 -2.08 1.73 -15.10
N PRO A 299 -1.97 1.02 -13.97
CA PRO A 299 -1.52 1.63 -12.72
C PRO A 299 -0.10 2.19 -12.84
N VAL A 300 0.33 2.97 -11.83
CA VAL A 300 1.72 3.41 -11.74
C VAL A 300 2.56 2.35 -11.03
N PHE A 301 3.70 2.01 -11.61
CA PHE A 301 4.71 1.15 -10.99
C PHE A 301 5.92 2.00 -10.63
N TYR A 302 6.10 2.27 -9.34
CA TYR A 302 7.20 3.04 -8.80
C TYR A 302 8.46 2.20 -8.68
N GLY A 303 9.62 2.82 -8.93
CA GLY A 303 10.94 2.20 -8.78
C GLY A 303 11.97 3.18 -8.27
N GLY A 304 12.87 2.74 -7.40
CA GLY A 304 13.93 3.52 -6.80
C GLY A 304 15.23 2.73 -6.71
N TYR A 305 16.32 3.44 -6.41
CA TYR A 305 17.65 2.88 -6.19
C TYR A 305 18.36 3.61 -5.05
N THR A 306 19.16 2.88 -4.29
CA THR A 306 20.11 3.45 -3.33
C THR A 306 21.35 2.56 -3.18
N GLY A 307 22.52 3.15 -2.89
CA GLY A 307 23.72 2.46 -2.42
C GLY A 307 23.82 2.38 -0.90
N GLY A 308 22.82 2.86 -0.16
CA GLY A 308 22.80 2.92 1.30
C GLY A 308 22.10 1.76 2.00
N GLY A 309 21.94 0.63 1.32
CA GLY A 309 21.36 -0.59 1.89
C GLY A 309 19.84 -0.55 2.02
N MET A 310 19.29 -1.62 2.62
CA MET A 310 17.84 -1.81 2.74
C MET A 310 17.17 -0.74 3.60
N GLY A 311 17.83 -0.29 4.66
CA GLY A 311 17.29 0.75 5.54
C GLY A 311 17.12 2.09 4.82
N GLU A 312 18.06 2.49 3.94
CA GLU A 312 17.87 3.71 3.14
C GLU A 312 16.78 3.51 2.08
N ALA A 313 16.68 2.34 1.46
CA ALA A 313 15.60 2.04 0.51
C ALA A 313 14.22 2.22 1.15
N SER A 314 13.99 1.65 2.35
CA SER A 314 12.76 1.85 3.11
C SER A 314 12.53 3.33 3.44
N ARG A 315 13.54 4.05 3.95
CA ARG A 315 13.40 5.48 4.30
C ARG A 315 13.08 6.36 3.10
N LEU A 316 13.65 6.08 1.92
CA LEU A 316 13.32 6.80 0.69
C LEU A 316 11.86 6.57 0.31
N LEU A 317 11.38 5.32 0.39
CA LEU A 317 9.98 4.99 0.10
C LEU A 317 9.04 5.65 1.13
N HIS A 318 9.35 5.57 2.43
CA HIS A 318 8.57 6.24 3.49
C HIS A 318 8.48 7.77 3.30
N ARG A 319 9.57 8.42 2.85
CA ARG A 319 9.54 9.87 2.55
C ARG A 319 8.65 10.15 1.34
N PHE A 320 8.80 9.36 0.29
CA PHE A 320 7.97 9.46 -0.91
C PHE A 320 6.49 9.27 -0.59
N GLU A 321 6.16 8.25 0.20
CA GLU A 321 4.78 8.01 0.63
C GLU A 321 4.20 9.19 1.41
N LYS A 322 4.96 9.74 2.34
CA LYS A 322 4.51 10.89 3.14
C LYS A 322 4.31 12.16 2.32
N THR A 323 5.10 12.39 1.27
CA THR A 323 5.09 13.65 0.51
C THR A 323 4.29 13.57 -0.79
N ALA A 324 4.19 12.39 -1.41
CA ALA A 324 3.64 12.24 -2.75
C ALA A 324 2.48 11.23 -2.87
N ILE A 325 2.29 10.35 -1.88
CA ILE A 325 1.25 9.32 -1.92
C ILE A 325 0.13 9.62 -0.95
N LEU A 326 0.43 9.70 0.36
CA LEU A 326 -0.59 9.92 1.37
C LEU A 326 -1.33 11.25 1.15
N PRO A 327 -2.65 11.29 1.39
CA PRO A 327 -3.42 12.52 1.30
C PRO A 327 -2.81 13.63 2.16
N HIS A 328 -2.92 14.87 1.66
CA HIS A 328 -2.38 16.09 2.29
C HIS A 328 -0.84 16.19 2.33
N GLY A 329 -0.08 15.18 1.91
CA GLY A 329 1.37 15.25 1.81
C GLY A 329 2.02 15.73 3.12
N ASP A 330 2.90 16.75 3.03
CA ASP A 330 3.59 17.36 4.18
C ASP A 330 2.64 18.04 5.18
N GLU A 331 1.43 18.38 4.78
CA GLU A 331 0.40 19.00 5.64
C GLU A 331 -0.41 17.96 6.43
N ALA A 332 -0.19 16.68 6.21
CA ALA A 332 -0.90 15.60 6.90
C ALA A 332 -0.79 15.77 8.42
N LYS A 333 -1.91 15.62 9.11
CA LYS A 333 -1.95 15.67 10.57
C LYS A 333 -1.23 14.45 11.18
N LEU A 334 -0.70 14.62 12.38
CA LEU A 334 -0.28 13.47 13.19
C LEU A 334 -1.50 12.61 13.54
N ARG A 335 -1.36 11.30 13.44
CA ARG A 335 -2.44 10.38 13.82
C ARG A 335 -2.77 10.60 15.29
N PRO A 336 -4.04 10.82 15.64
CA PRO A 336 -4.48 10.95 17.02
C PRO A 336 -4.36 9.61 17.75
N VAL A 337 -4.32 9.64 19.09
CA VAL A 337 -4.50 8.43 19.88
C VAL A 337 -5.95 7.98 19.74
N LEU A 338 -6.15 6.77 19.23
CA LEU A 338 -7.46 6.23 18.84
C LEU A 338 -7.94 5.21 19.87
N TYR A 339 -9.24 5.14 20.10
CA TYR A 339 -9.92 4.00 20.71
C TYR A 339 -10.83 3.35 19.68
N ASN A 340 -10.79 2.02 19.60
CA ASN A 340 -11.71 1.24 18.76
C ASN A 340 -12.48 0.25 19.64
N SER A 341 -13.79 0.12 19.43
CA SER A 341 -14.68 -0.67 20.29
C SER A 341 -14.73 -2.16 19.96
N TRP A 342 -14.09 -2.64 18.86
CA TRP A 342 -14.28 -4.01 18.37
C TRP A 342 -13.99 -5.08 19.42
N GLU A 343 -12.77 -5.14 19.93
CA GLU A 343 -12.41 -6.18 20.90
C GLU A 343 -13.09 -6.01 22.27
N ALA A 344 -13.70 -4.85 22.53
CA ALA A 344 -14.44 -4.62 23.75
C ALA A 344 -15.90 -5.14 23.69
N THR A 345 -16.55 -5.03 22.53
CA THR A 345 -18.00 -5.26 22.43
C THR A 345 -18.40 -6.19 21.29
N GLU A 346 -17.52 -6.41 20.31
CA GLU A 346 -17.89 -7.10 19.07
C GLU A 346 -19.25 -6.56 18.55
N PHE A 347 -20.19 -7.42 18.19
CA PHE A 347 -21.53 -7.01 17.73
C PHE A 347 -22.48 -6.51 18.85
N LYS A 348 -22.06 -6.57 20.12
CA LYS A 348 -22.87 -6.11 21.25
C LYS A 348 -22.73 -4.60 21.47
N VAL A 349 -22.91 -3.85 20.41
CA VAL A 349 -22.80 -2.40 20.39
C VAL A 349 -24.15 -1.79 20.80
N ASP A 350 -24.15 -0.90 21.79
CA ASP A 350 -25.30 -0.08 22.17
C ASP A 350 -24.88 1.32 22.64
N ASP A 351 -25.79 2.28 22.59
CA ASP A 351 -25.53 3.68 22.91
C ASP A 351 -24.95 3.87 24.32
N ALA A 352 -25.55 3.25 25.33
CA ALA A 352 -25.11 3.41 26.71
C ALA A 352 -23.74 2.79 26.99
N GLY A 353 -23.45 1.62 26.42
CA GLY A 353 -22.16 0.94 26.51
C GLY A 353 -21.05 1.77 25.86
N GLN A 354 -21.31 2.28 24.64
CA GLN A 354 -20.35 3.10 23.92
C GLN A 354 -20.07 4.42 24.62
N GLN A 355 -21.08 5.07 25.22
CA GLN A 355 -20.87 6.30 26.00
C GLN A 355 -19.98 6.06 27.23
N ARG A 356 -20.16 4.95 27.97
CA ARG A 356 -19.28 4.59 29.11
C ARG A 356 -17.84 4.32 28.66
N LEU A 357 -17.64 3.62 27.53
CA LEU A 357 -16.32 3.39 26.95
C LEU A 357 -15.67 4.71 26.52
N ALA A 358 -16.45 5.63 25.93
CA ALA A 358 -15.96 6.96 25.54
C ALA A 358 -15.50 7.79 26.73
N GLU A 359 -16.24 7.77 27.86
CA GLU A 359 -15.82 8.43 29.12
C GLU A 359 -14.49 7.89 29.63
N LYS A 360 -14.32 6.56 29.64
CA LYS A 360 -13.08 5.90 30.05
C LYS A 360 -11.93 6.28 29.10
N ALA A 361 -12.12 6.20 27.78
CA ALA A 361 -11.12 6.54 26.78
C ALA A 361 -10.65 8.00 26.93
N ALA A 362 -11.59 8.94 27.10
CA ALA A 362 -11.26 10.36 27.31
C ALA A 362 -10.42 10.58 28.58
N ALA A 363 -10.73 9.88 29.69
CA ALA A 363 -9.97 9.98 30.93
C ALA A 363 -8.52 9.51 30.79
N LEU A 364 -8.22 8.61 29.84
CA LEU A 364 -6.88 8.15 29.48
C LEU A 364 -6.13 9.13 28.56
N GLY A 365 -6.85 10.09 27.96
CA GLY A 365 -6.27 11.05 27.03
C GLY A 365 -6.37 10.62 25.56
N VAL A 366 -7.25 9.68 25.21
CA VAL A 366 -7.61 9.34 23.82
C VAL A 366 -8.18 10.56 23.11
N GLU A 367 -7.92 10.67 21.81
CA GLU A 367 -8.27 11.83 20.97
C GLU A 367 -9.31 11.49 19.89
N ARG A 368 -9.52 10.19 19.60
CA ARG A 368 -10.51 9.69 18.63
C ARG A 368 -11.21 8.46 19.19
N PHE A 369 -12.53 8.42 19.09
CA PHE A 369 -13.35 7.27 19.50
C PHE A 369 -14.05 6.68 18.28
N VAL A 370 -13.81 5.39 18.00
CA VAL A 370 -14.33 4.69 16.82
C VAL A 370 -15.28 3.59 17.28
N VAL A 371 -16.52 3.63 16.78
CA VAL A 371 -17.47 2.53 16.87
C VAL A 371 -17.24 1.60 15.69
N ASP A 372 -16.87 0.36 15.98
CA ASP A 372 -16.62 -0.68 14.96
C ASP A 372 -17.91 -1.35 14.49
N ASP A 373 -17.86 -2.54 13.88
CA ASP A 373 -18.99 -3.28 13.31
C ASP A 373 -20.15 -3.47 14.32
N GLY A 374 -21.38 -3.52 13.82
CA GLY A 374 -22.56 -3.84 14.63
C GLY A 374 -23.55 -2.69 14.92
N TRP A 375 -23.30 -1.48 14.43
CA TRP A 375 -24.14 -0.30 14.72
C TRP A 375 -25.40 -0.16 13.82
N PHE A 376 -25.46 -0.88 12.70
CA PHE A 376 -26.43 -0.67 11.61
C PHE A 376 -27.36 -1.87 11.39
N GLY A 377 -28.47 -1.67 10.66
CA GLY A 377 -29.39 -2.69 10.16
C GLY A 377 -29.74 -3.75 11.18
N ALA A 378 -29.80 -5.00 10.75
CA ALA A 378 -29.96 -6.17 11.58
C ALA A 378 -28.64 -6.79 12.06
N ARG A 379 -27.55 -6.03 12.08
CA ARG A 379 -26.18 -6.47 12.35
C ARG A 379 -25.94 -6.83 13.82
N ASN A 380 -26.40 -8.03 14.22
CA ASN A 380 -26.18 -8.60 15.55
C ASN A 380 -25.13 -9.73 15.56
N ASN A 381 -24.68 -10.11 14.39
CA ASN A 381 -23.63 -11.09 14.08
C ASN A 381 -23.22 -10.87 12.62
N ASP A 382 -22.30 -11.67 12.08
CA ASP A 382 -21.79 -11.55 10.72
C ASP A 382 -22.67 -12.22 9.63
N HIS A 383 -23.82 -12.81 9.99
CA HIS A 383 -24.73 -13.47 9.06
C HIS A 383 -25.76 -12.55 8.43
N ALA A 384 -26.02 -11.37 8.99
CA ALA A 384 -27.11 -10.49 8.57
C ALA A 384 -26.73 -9.01 8.58
N GLY A 385 -27.49 -8.23 7.81
CA GLY A 385 -27.51 -6.76 7.86
C GLY A 385 -26.40 -6.05 7.10
N LEU A 386 -25.35 -6.74 6.61
CA LEU A 386 -24.31 -6.09 5.83
C LEU A 386 -24.88 -5.59 4.48
N GLY A 387 -24.69 -4.32 4.20
CA GLY A 387 -25.31 -3.59 3.09
C GLY A 387 -26.41 -2.60 3.53
N ASP A 388 -27.00 -2.80 4.70
CA ASP A 388 -28.10 -1.99 5.24
C ASP A 388 -27.55 -0.87 6.14
N TRP A 389 -26.94 0.15 5.56
CA TRP A 389 -26.22 1.22 6.26
C TRP A 389 -27.16 2.23 6.95
N THR A 390 -28.16 1.71 7.68
CA THR A 390 -29.10 2.48 8.48
C THR A 390 -28.90 2.19 9.96
N VAL A 391 -28.95 3.23 10.80
CA VAL A 391 -28.71 3.08 12.23
C VAL A 391 -29.71 2.09 12.87
N ASN A 392 -29.21 1.10 13.57
CA ASN A 392 -30.05 0.16 14.33
C ASN A 392 -30.74 0.86 15.51
N ARG A 393 -32.06 1.02 15.43
CA ARG A 393 -32.86 1.75 16.42
C ARG A 393 -33.06 1.01 17.73
N THR A 394 -32.81 -0.28 17.79
CA THR A 394 -32.80 -1.03 19.05
C THR A 394 -31.54 -0.73 19.86
N LYS A 395 -30.39 -0.62 19.17
CA LYS A 395 -29.08 -0.33 19.77
C LYS A 395 -28.90 1.16 20.03
N PHE A 396 -29.39 2.01 19.14
CA PHE A 396 -29.33 3.48 19.18
C PHE A 396 -30.73 4.08 18.99
N PRO A 397 -31.59 4.08 20.02
CA PRO A 397 -32.99 4.50 19.89
C PRO A 397 -33.15 5.93 19.33
N ASN A 398 -32.25 6.82 19.70
CA ASN A 398 -32.24 8.22 19.28
C ASN A 398 -31.26 8.52 18.14
N GLY A 399 -30.76 7.47 17.42
CA GLY A 399 -29.74 7.59 16.41
C GLY A 399 -28.34 7.72 17.00
N LEU A 400 -27.35 8.03 16.15
CA LEU A 400 -25.93 8.19 16.58
C LEU A 400 -25.65 9.51 17.27
N LYS A 401 -26.52 10.53 17.07
CA LYS A 401 -26.29 11.87 17.56
C LYS A 401 -26.00 11.97 19.05
N PRO A 402 -26.71 11.30 19.98
CA PRO A 402 -26.38 11.37 21.41
C PRO A 402 -24.97 10.89 21.75
N LEU A 403 -24.52 9.81 21.10
CA LEU A 403 -23.16 9.30 21.27
C LEU A 403 -22.12 10.26 20.66
N ILE A 404 -22.37 10.78 19.46
CA ILE A 404 -21.49 11.74 18.78
C ILE A 404 -21.34 13.00 19.63
N ASP A 405 -22.45 13.58 20.11
CA ASP A 405 -22.45 14.76 20.99
C ASP A 405 -21.64 14.49 22.29
N LYS A 406 -21.79 13.28 22.85
CA LYS A 406 -21.04 12.86 24.05
C LYS A 406 -19.54 12.79 23.78
N VAL A 407 -19.13 12.16 22.68
CA VAL A 407 -17.71 12.02 22.26
C VAL A 407 -17.09 13.40 22.02
N HIS A 408 -17.78 14.28 21.30
CA HIS A 408 -17.31 15.64 21.05
C HIS A 408 -17.27 16.48 22.33
N GLY A 409 -18.26 16.31 23.22
CA GLY A 409 -18.26 16.94 24.56
C GLY A 409 -17.05 16.54 25.38
N LEU A 410 -16.54 15.32 25.20
CA LEU A 410 -15.30 14.79 25.79
C LEU A 410 -14.02 15.21 25.05
N LYS A 411 -14.12 16.05 24.03
CA LYS A 411 -13.00 16.56 23.19
C LYS A 411 -12.30 15.49 22.34
N MET A 412 -13.00 14.45 21.95
CA MET A 412 -12.54 13.45 21.00
C MET A 412 -13.26 13.63 19.66
N SER A 413 -12.60 13.28 18.56
CA SER A 413 -13.26 13.07 17.25
C SER A 413 -13.97 11.73 17.23
N PHE A 414 -15.07 11.66 16.45
CA PHE A 414 -15.87 10.46 16.30
C PHE A 414 -15.58 9.73 14.99
N GLY A 415 -15.48 8.40 15.04
CA GLY A 415 -15.27 7.54 13.90
C GLY A 415 -16.26 6.38 13.84
N LEU A 416 -16.43 5.83 12.65
CA LEU A 416 -17.37 4.75 12.39
C LEU A 416 -16.79 3.73 11.40
N TRP A 417 -17.06 2.45 11.61
CA TRP A 417 -16.70 1.35 10.72
C TRP A 417 -17.73 1.20 9.60
N VAL A 418 -17.25 0.91 8.40
CA VAL A 418 -18.06 0.55 7.23
C VAL A 418 -17.37 -0.56 6.41
N GLU A 419 -18.15 -1.43 5.77
CA GLU A 419 -17.70 -2.45 4.82
C GLU A 419 -18.60 -2.42 3.57
N PRO A 420 -18.52 -1.36 2.76
CA PRO A 420 -19.55 -1.06 1.77
C PRO A 420 -19.50 -1.92 0.51
N GLU A 421 -18.39 -2.61 0.25
CA GLU A 421 -18.20 -3.41 -0.95
C GLU A 421 -18.84 -4.80 -0.86
N MET A 422 -19.36 -5.17 0.32
CA MET A 422 -19.93 -6.48 0.60
C MET A 422 -21.40 -6.39 1.00
N VAL A 423 -22.09 -7.53 0.89
CA VAL A 423 -23.50 -7.66 1.26
C VAL A 423 -23.77 -9.05 1.83
N ASN A 424 -24.58 -9.14 2.91
CA ASN A 424 -25.10 -10.43 3.35
C ASN A 424 -26.30 -10.84 2.49
N PRO A 425 -26.50 -12.13 2.20
CA PRO A 425 -27.75 -12.62 1.65
C PRO A 425 -28.96 -12.24 2.52
N ASP A 426 -28.81 -12.22 3.84
CA ASP A 426 -29.80 -11.71 4.78
C ASP A 426 -29.61 -10.21 5.05
N SER A 427 -29.93 -9.40 4.05
CA SER A 427 -30.00 -7.94 4.11
C SER A 427 -31.13 -7.41 3.25
N ASP A 428 -31.62 -6.23 3.55
CA ASP A 428 -32.64 -5.55 2.75
C ASP A 428 -32.09 -5.16 1.39
N LEU A 429 -30.82 -4.73 1.33
CA LEU A 429 -30.14 -4.41 0.08
C LEU A 429 -30.10 -5.62 -0.86
N TYR A 430 -29.71 -6.79 -0.38
CA TYR A 430 -29.64 -7.98 -1.24
C TYR A 430 -31.04 -8.45 -1.66
N ARG A 431 -32.05 -8.38 -0.80
CA ARG A 431 -33.45 -8.68 -1.16
C ARG A 431 -33.97 -7.75 -2.26
N ALA A 432 -33.59 -6.49 -2.23
CA ALA A 432 -33.98 -5.50 -3.23
C ALA A 432 -33.20 -5.65 -4.56
N HIS A 433 -31.93 -6.00 -4.49
CA HIS A 433 -31.00 -6.02 -5.62
C HIS A 433 -30.12 -7.28 -5.65
N PRO A 434 -30.70 -8.49 -5.82
CA PRO A 434 -29.93 -9.73 -5.83
C PRO A 434 -29.01 -9.85 -7.08
N ASP A 435 -29.23 -9.02 -8.09
CA ASP A 435 -28.44 -8.92 -9.32
C ASP A 435 -27.21 -7.99 -9.20
N TRP A 436 -27.00 -7.35 -8.05
CA TRP A 436 -25.87 -6.45 -7.81
C TRP A 436 -24.58 -7.15 -7.39
N VAL A 437 -24.63 -8.44 -7.14
CA VAL A 437 -23.45 -9.21 -6.73
C VAL A 437 -22.71 -9.79 -7.92
N LEU A 438 -21.38 -9.97 -7.76
CA LEU A 438 -20.57 -10.72 -8.71
C LEU A 438 -20.98 -12.19 -8.72
N ASN A 439 -21.40 -12.72 -9.87
CA ASN A 439 -21.68 -14.14 -10.05
C ASN A 439 -21.78 -14.53 -11.51
N PHE A 440 -21.56 -15.81 -11.83
CA PHE A 440 -21.91 -16.38 -13.13
C PHE A 440 -23.34 -16.93 -13.08
N PRO A 441 -24.19 -16.69 -14.10
CA PRO A 441 -25.54 -17.21 -14.17
C PRO A 441 -25.56 -18.74 -14.05
N ASP A 442 -26.60 -19.27 -13.40
CA ASP A 442 -26.83 -20.71 -13.25
C ASP A 442 -25.70 -21.47 -12.53
N ARG A 443 -24.87 -20.75 -11.77
CA ARG A 443 -23.83 -21.31 -10.89
C ARG A 443 -24.13 -20.99 -9.44
N GLN A 444 -23.66 -21.88 -8.55
CA GLN A 444 -23.72 -21.62 -7.11
C GLN A 444 -22.86 -20.39 -6.79
N ARG A 445 -23.39 -19.48 -5.99
CA ARG A 445 -22.61 -18.37 -5.42
C ARG A 445 -21.87 -18.84 -4.19
N SER A 446 -20.59 -18.53 -4.13
CA SER A 446 -19.76 -18.82 -2.96
C SER A 446 -19.87 -17.67 -1.96
N GLU A 447 -20.08 -18.02 -0.71
CA GLU A 447 -20.01 -17.09 0.42
C GLU A 447 -18.67 -17.25 1.14
N GLY A 448 -18.09 -16.13 1.52
CA GLY A 448 -16.98 -16.07 2.47
C GLY A 448 -17.40 -15.16 3.61
N ARG A 449 -17.25 -15.57 4.86
CA ARG A 449 -17.74 -14.83 6.04
C ARG A 449 -19.24 -14.47 5.94
N ASN A 450 -20.06 -15.36 5.37
CA ASN A 450 -21.49 -15.11 5.09
C ASN A 450 -21.77 -13.92 4.16
N GLN A 451 -20.80 -13.54 3.33
CA GLN A 451 -20.86 -12.34 2.49
C GLN A 451 -20.77 -12.69 1.00
N LEU A 452 -21.38 -11.83 0.18
CA LEU A 452 -21.24 -11.75 -1.26
C LEU A 452 -20.56 -10.42 -1.61
N VAL A 453 -19.89 -10.35 -2.77
CA VAL A 453 -19.22 -9.14 -3.26
C VAL A 453 -20.18 -8.38 -4.17
N LEU A 454 -20.44 -7.11 -3.87
CA LEU A 454 -21.17 -6.23 -4.76
C LEU A 454 -20.35 -5.95 -6.02
N ASN A 455 -20.99 -5.95 -7.18
CA ASN A 455 -20.33 -5.63 -8.44
C ASN A 455 -20.12 -4.13 -8.59
N LEU A 456 -19.08 -3.61 -7.96
CA LEU A 456 -18.74 -2.18 -7.98
C LEU A 456 -18.35 -1.67 -9.37
N ALA A 457 -18.09 -2.55 -10.35
CA ALA A 457 -17.91 -2.16 -11.76
C ALA A 457 -19.18 -1.59 -12.39
N ARG A 458 -20.35 -1.82 -11.81
CA ARG A 458 -21.64 -1.24 -12.23
C ARG A 458 -21.77 0.20 -11.73
N GLU A 459 -22.20 1.08 -12.61
CA GLU A 459 -22.40 2.49 -12.28
C GLU A 459 -23.54 2.73 -11.27
N ASP A 460 -24.61 1.92 -11.30
CA ASP A 460 -25.71 2.00 -10.34
C ASP A 460 -25.27 1.57 -8.94
N VAL A 461 -24.46 0.53 -8.81
CA VAL A 461 -23.88 0.09 -7.52
C VAL A 461 -22.92 1.14 -6.98
N LYS A 462 -22.02 1.68 -7.83
CA LYS A 462 -21.13 2.79 -7.46
C LYS A 462 -21.88 4.01 -6.94
N ALA A 463 -22.92 4.43 -7.68
CA ALA A 463 -23.74 5.57 -7.30
C ALA A 463 -24.43 5.34 -5.95
N HIS A 464 -25.04 4.18 -5.75
CA HIS A 464 -25.70 3.82 -4.48
C HIS A 464 -24.71 3.87 -3.30
N LEU A 465 -23.54 3.26 -3.42
CA LEU A 465 -22.54 3.26 -2.34
C LEU A 465 -22.05 4.66 -2.01
N PHE A 466 -21.80 5.47 -3.05
CA PHE A 466 -21.44 6.87 -2.82
C PHE A 466 -22.55 7.63 -2.09
N GLU A 467 -23.80 7.52 -2.54
CA GLU A 467 -24.94 8.21 -1.95
C GLU A 467 -25.18 7.82 -0.49
N VAL A 468 -25.06 6.54 -0.17
CA VAL A 468 -25.23 6.04 1.20
C VAL A 468 -24.15 6.60 2.13
N LEU A 469 -22.89 6.56 1.71
CA LEU A 469 -21.77 7.04 2.53
C LEU A 469 -21.77 8.58 2.62
N ASP A 470 -22.07 9.25 1.53
CA ASP A 470 -22.22 10.71 1.51
C ASP A 470 -23.34 11.19 2.46
N LYS A 471 -24.48 10.52 2.43
CA LYS A 471 -25.59 10.78 3.36
C LYS A 471 -25.18 10.55 4.80
N LEU A 472 -24.51 9.42 5.09
CA LEU A 472 -24.03 9.10 6.43
C LEU A 472 -23.13 10.22 6.99
N LEU A 473 -22.18 10.71 6.19
CA LEU A 473 -21.25 11.75 6.56
C LEU A 473 -21.91 13.15 6.61
N THR A 474 -22.94 13.40 5.78
CA THR A 474 -23.65 14.69 5.77
C THR A 474 -24.60 14.82 6.96
N GLU A 475 -25.27 13.73 7.35
CA GLU A 475 -26.26 13.74 8.42
C GLU A 475 -25.65 13.57 9.83
N ASN A 476 -24.38 13.13 9.91
CA ASN A 476 -23.70 12.87 11.18
C ASN A 476 -22.32 13.54 11.19
N ASP A 477 -21.95 14.09 12.32
CA ASP A 477 -20.64 14.76 12.51
C ASP A 477 -19.54 13.69 12.76
N ILE A 478 -19.16 12.99 11.68
CA ILE A 478 -18.17 11.91 11.65
C ILE A 478 -16.86 12.44 11.05
N GLN A 479 -15.73 12.25 11.74
CA GLN A 479 -14.42 12.70 11.29
C GLN A 479 -13.51 11.57 10.83
N PHE A 480 -13.96 10.31 10.95
CA PHE A 480 -13.16 9.15 10.60
C PHE A 480 -14.02 7.98 10.14
N LEU A 481 -13.59 7.29 9.08
CA LEU A 481 -14.14 6.03 8.63
C LEU A 481 -13.07 4.94 8.68
N LYS A 482 -13.37 3.82 9.32
CA LYS A 482 -12.64 2.57 9.12
C LYS A 482 -13.33 1.81 7.99
N TRP A 483 -12.69 1.79 6.82
CA TRP A 483 -13.19 1.13 5.62
C TRP A 483 -12.65 -0.28 5.53
N ASP A 484 -13.49 -1.25 5.75
CA ASP A 484 -13.13 -2.67 5.76
C ASP A 484 -13.50 -3.39 4.46
N TYR A 485 -12.86 -4.55 4.24
CA TYR A 485 -13.03 -5.42 3.07
C TYR A 485 -12.68 -6.86 3.47
N ASN A 486 -13.66 -7.64 3.96
CA ASN A 486 -13.40 -8.93 4.60
C ASN A 486 -13.66 -10.14 3.70
N ARG A 487 -13.88 -9.94 2.42
CA ARG A 487 -14.21 -11.03 1.51
C ARG A 487 -13.53 -10.84 0.15
N ASN A 488 -12.68 -11.78 -0.22
CA ASN A 488 -12.06 -11.83 -1.55
C ASN A 488 -13.07 -12.31 -2.61
N TRP A 489 -12.79 -12.01 -3.89
CA TRP A 489 -13.61 -12.52 -4.99
C TRP A 489 -13.44 -14.03 -5.14
N SER A 490 -14.51 -14.69 -5.59
CA SER A 490 -14.52 -16.08 -6.04
C SER A 490 -15.01 -16.19 -7.49
N GLU A 491 -16.21 -15.71 -7.79
CA GLU A 491 -16.82 -15.80 -9.12
C GLU A 491 -17.03 -14.38 -9.70
N PRO A 492 -16.08 -13.83 -10.49
CA PRO A 492 -16.15 -12.44 -10.97
C PRO A 492 -17.04 -12.27 -12.20
N GLY A 493 -18.17 -12.93 -12.25
CA GLY A 493 -19.13 -12.83 -13.34
C GLY A 493 -19.85 -11.49 -13.35
N TRP A 494 -20.05 -10.96 -14.55
CA TRP A 494 -20.82 -9.73 -14.80
C TRP A 494 -21.82 -9.94 -15.92
N PRO A 495 -22.93 -10.67 -15.66
CA PRO A 495 -23.85 -11.14 -16.71
C PRO A 495 -24.60 -10.03 -17.44
N GLN A 496 -24.62 -8.80 -16.94
CA GLN A 496 -25.23 -7.65 -17.61
C GLN A 496 -24.35 -7.08 -18.74
N MET A 497 -23.08 -7.48 -18.81
CA MET A 497 -22.16 -7.09 -19.88
C MET A 497 -22.16 -8.12 -21.01
N ALA A 498 -21.74 -7.67 -22.21
CA ALA A 498 -21.47 -8.58 -23.32
C ALA A 498 -20.40 -9.61 -22.91
N PRO A 499 -20.49 -10.88 -23.36
CA PRO A 499 -19.60 -11.95 -22.91
C PRO A 499 -18.10 -11.63 -23.07
N ASP A 500 -17.71 -10.90 -24.11
CA ASP A 500 -16.33 -10.48 -24.38
C ASP A 500 -15.90 -9.19 -23.64
N GLU A 501 -16.79 -8.59 -22.85
CA GLU A 501 -16.52 -7.40 -22.06
C GLU A 501 -16.60 -7.66 -20.54
N GLN A 502 -17.06 -8.84 -20.10
CA GLN A 502 -17.26 -9.13 -18.66
C GLN A 502 -15.97 -9.03 -17.85
N GLN A 503 -14.83 -9.39 -18.42
CA GLN A 503 -13.53 -9.33 -17.75
C GLN A 503 -13.03 -7.89 -17.51
N LYS A 504 -13.70 -6.87 -18.07
CA LYS A 504 -13.46 -5.46 -17.68
C LYS A 504 -13.72 -5.21 -16.19
N VAL A 505 -14.44 -6.10 -15.52
CA VAL A 505 -14.68 -6.04 -14.06
C VAL A 505 -13.39 -5.86 -13.25
N TYR A 506 -12.29 -6.51 -13.64
CA TYR A 506 -11.00 -6.44 -12.96
C TYR A 506 -10.37 -5.03 -12.94
N VAL A 507 -10.74 -4.19 -13.87
CA VAL A 507 -10.27 -2.80 -13.95
C VAL A 507 -11.33 -1.82 -13.44
N ALA A 508 -12.58 -1.99 -13.93
CA ALA A 508 -13.67 -1.07 -13.61
C ALA A 508 -14.02 -1.05 -12.12
N TYR A 509 -14.00 -2.19 -11.45
CA TYR A 509 -14.25 -2.29 -10.02
C TYR A 509 -13.29 -1.40 -9.21
N THR A 510 -11.99 -1.55 -9.43
CA THR A 510 -10.97 -0.80 -8.70
C THR A 510 -11.01 0.69 -9.02
N HIS A 511 -11.23 1.05 -10.29
CA HIS A 511 -11.41 2.47 -10.66
C HIS A 511 -12.64 3.08 -10.01
N ASN A 512 -13.75 2.35 -9.91
CA ASN A 512 -14.96 2.82 -9.25
C ASN A 512 -14.79 2.93 -7.73
N LEU A 513 -14.03 2.03 -7.09
CA LEU A 513 -13.61 2.19 -5.70
C LEU A 513 -12.82 3.50 -5.49
N TYR A 514 -11.82 3.73 -6.33
CA TYR A 514 -11.02 4.96 -6.27
C TYR A 514 -11.87 6.21 -6.52
N ASP A 515 -12.85 6.15 -7.42
CA ASP A 515 -13.77 7.25 -7.68
C ASP A 515 -14.64 7.58 -6.47
N ILE A 516 -15.19 6.56 -5.79
CA ILE A 516 -15.97 6.75 -4.56
C ILE A 516 -15.10 7.41 -3.48
N LEU A 517 -13.92 6.86 -3.18
CA LEU A 517 -13.02 7.39 -2.16
C LEU A 517 -12.61 8.85 -2.47
N ARG A 518 -12.23 9.14 -3.72
CA ARG A 518 -11.86 10.49 -4.16
C ARG A 518 -13.01 11.47 -3.98
N ARG A 519 -14.22 11.14 -4.43
CA ARG A 519 -15.42 11.99 -4.31
C ARG A 519 -15.83 12.22 -2.86
N LEU A 520 -15.71 11.20 -2.01
CA LEU A 520 -15.96 11.36 -0.57
C LEU A 520 -14.95 12.34 0.05
N ARG A 521 -13.67 12.23 -0.27
CA ARG A 521 -12.63 13.14 0.21
C ARG A 521 -12.83 14.57 -0.29
N GLU A 522 -13.22 14.76 -1.55
CA GLU A 522 -13.52 16.06 -2.13
C GLU A 522 -14.72 16.74 -1.42
N LYS A 523 -15.76 15.96 -1.12
CA LYS A 523 -16.98 16.47 -0.50
C LYS A 523 -16.87 16.62 1.03
N HIS A 524 -16.11 15.73 1.67
CA HIS A 524 -15.89 15.66 3.12
C HIS A 524 -14.39 15.74 3.48
N PRO A 525 -13.70 16.86 3.18
CA PRO A 525 -12.23 16.96 3.31
C PRO A 525 -11.71 16.84 4.75
N GLY A 526 -12.61 16.96 5.74
CA GLY A 526 -12.27 16.78 7.17
C GLY A 526 -12.31 15.34 7.65
N VAL A 527 -12.81 14.40 6.83
CA VAL A 527 -12.93 12.98 7.18
C VAL A 527 -11.66 12.23 6.79
N GLU A 528 -11.04 11.57 7.75
CA GLU A 528 -9.91 10.65 7.53
C GLU A 528 -10.43 9.23 7.33
N ILE A 529 -9.72 8.43 6.52
CA ILE A 529 -10.11 7.06 6.18
C ILE A 529 -8.98 6.10 6.53
N GLU A 530 -9.29 5.06 7.32
CA GLU A 530 -8.41 3.91 7.55
C GLU A 530 -8.78 2.79 6.56
N SER A 531 -7.78 2.24 5.85
CA SER A 531 -7.94 1.04 5.05
C SER A 531 -7.76 -0.19 5.92
N CYS A 532 -8.79 -1.03 5.98
CA CYS A 532 -8.77 -2.35 6.58
C CYS A 532 -9.23 -3.38 5.54
N SER A 533 -8.77 -4.61 5.64
CA SER A 533 -9.19 -5.69 4.74
C SER A 533 -8.95 -7.04 5.42
N GLY A 534 -9.75 -7.34 6.45
CA GLY A 534 -9.47 -8.44 7.37
C GLY A 534 -8.03 -8.32 7.90
N GLY A 535 -7.67 -7.13 8.40
CA GLY A 535 -6.28 -6.76 8.67
C GLY A 535 -5.62 -6.07 7.49
N GLY A 536 -4.39 -6.46 7.16
CA GLY A 536 -3.51 -5.81 6.20
C GLY A 536 -3.53 -6.39 4.78
N ALA A 537 -4.59 -7.05 4.36
CA ALA A 537 -4.62 -7.68 3.04
C ALA A 537 -4.58 -6.65 1.90
N ARG A 538 -5.36 -5.58 1.95
CA ARG A 538 -5.39 -4.54 0.92
C ARG A 538 -4.55 -3.34 1.31
N VAL A 539 -3.24 -3.48 1.18
CA VAL A 539 -2.28 -2.38 1.37
C VAL A 539 -1.38 -2.28 0.15
N ASP A 540 -1.47 -1.15 -0.54
CA ASP A 540 -0.69 -0.79 -1.70
C ASP A 540 -0.72 0.73 -1.89
N LEU A 541 0.16 1.26 -2.74
CA LEU A 541 0.24 2.71 -2.97
C LEU A 541 -0.99 3.29 -3.66
N GLY A 542 -1.85 2.46 -4.28
CA GLY A 542 -3.09 2.92 -4.92
C GLY A 542 -4.14 3.30 -3.87
N VAL A 543 -4.47 2.40 -2.94
CA VAL A 543 -5.43 2.71 -1.86
C VAL A 543 -4.86 3.74 -0.88
N MET A 544 -3.54 3.69 -0.59
CA MET A 544 -2.88 4.66 0.29
C MET A 544 -2.92 6.10 -0.25
N ALA A 545 -3.02 6.29 -1.56
CA ALA A 545 -3.22 7.62 -2.14
C ALA A 545 -4.61 8.22 -1.82
N LEU A 546 -5.53 7.41 -1.32
CA LEU A 546 -6.92 7.78 -1.06
C LEU A 546 -7.35 7.56 0.40
N THR A 547 -6.46 6.99 1.24
CA THR A 547 -6.70 6.72 2.66
C THR A 547 -5.58 7.30 3.51
N ASP A 548 -5.86 7.57 4.77
CA ASP A 548 -4.94 8.30 5.67
C ASP A 548 -4.08 7.36 6.50
N GLU A 549 -4.61 6.20 6.84
CA GLU A 549 -3.94 5.19 7.63
C GLU A 549 -4.38 3.77 7.25
N VAL A 550 -3.68 2.78 7.77
CA VAL A 550 -3.85 1.36 7.46
C VAL A 550 -3.92 0.58 8.77
N TRP A 551 -4.85 -0.35 8.85
CA TRP A 551 -4.87 -1.42 9.84
C TRP A 551 -4.04 -2.60 9.31
N PRO A 552 -2.78 -2.81 9.75
CA PRO A 552 -1.88 -3.75 9.07
C PRO A 552 -2.14 -5.22 9.42
N SER A 553 -2.88 -5.52 10.48
CA SER A 553 -3.21 -6.90 10.87
C SER A 553 -4.28 -6.94 11.96
N ASP A 554 -5.19 -7.91 11.86
CA ASP A 554 -6.14 -8.26 12.94
C ASP A 554 -5.43 -8.94 14.12
N ASN A 555 -4.18 -9.38 13.96
CA ASN A 555 -3.41 -9.93 15.06
C ASN A 555 -2.92 -8.78 15.96
N THR A 556 -3.55 -8.65 17.12
CA THR A 556 -3.23 -7.63 18.12
C THR A 556 -2.31 -8.13 19.23
N ASP A 557 -1.80 -9.37 19.14
CA ASP A 557 -0.77 -9.87 20.06
C ASP A 557 0.51 -9.03 19.97
N ALA A 558 0.91 -8.42 21.07
CA ALA A 558 2.00 -7.44 21.09
C ALA A 558 3.36 -8.01 20.64
N SER A 559 3.60 -9.31 20.83
CA SER A 559 4.84 -9.96 20.40
C SER A 559 4.81 -10.31 18.91
N ASP A 560 3.69 -10.79 18.39
CA ASP A 560 3.54 -11.08 16.97
C ASP A 560 3.55 -9.77 16.15
N ARG A 561 2.96 -8.70 16.69
CA ARG A 561 2.98 -7.35 16.09
C ARG A 561 4.40 -6.82 15.86
N LEU A 562 5.39 -7.22 16.64
CA LEU A 562 6.78 -6.82 16.37
C LEU A 562 7.24 -7.29 14.98
N SER A 563 6.93 -8.53 14.61
CA SER A 563 7.30 -9.07 13.28
C SER A 563 6.43 -8.48 12.16
N ILE A 564 5.13 -8.29 12.41
CA ILE A 564 4.17 -7.68 11.49
C ILE A 564 4.57 -6.25 11.17
N GLN A 565 4.88 -5.44 12.18
CA GLN A 565 5.29 -4.03 12.03
C GLN A 565 6.67 -3.88 11.37
N ASP A 566 7.62 -4.77 11.69
CA ASP A 566 8.92 -4.81 11.02
C ASP A 566 8.78 -5.09 9.53
N GLY A 567 7.94 -6.08 9.15
CA GLY A 567 7.66 -6.39 7.75
C GLY A 567 6.91 -5.27 7.04
N PHE A 568 5.86 -4.69 7.68
CA PHE A 568 5.14 -3.55 7.13
C PHE A 568 6.09 -2.39 6.82
N THR A 569 6.98 -2.05 7.74
CA THR A 569 7.93 -0.94 7.58
C THR A 569 9.10 -1.22 6.65
N GLN A 570 9.23 -2.42 6.06
CA GLN A 570 10.11 -2.63 4.90
C GLN A 570 9.64 -1.80 3.70
N ALA A 571 8.33 -1.73 3.51
CA ALA A 571 7.68 -1.15 2.34
C ALA A 571 6.94 0.16 2.66
N TYR A 572 6.31 0.29 3.83
CA TYR A 572 5.36 1.37 4.12
C TYR A 572 5.72 2.17 5.37
N THR A 573 5.37 3.48 5.33
CA THR A 573 5.72 4.43 6.40
C THR A 573 4.99 4.15 7.71
N PRO A 574 5.68 4.28 8.88
CA PRO A 574 5.02 4.26 10.19
C PRO A 574 3.90 5.31 10.35
N ALA A 575 3.90 6.38 9.55
CA ALA A 575 2.85 7.40 9.56
C ALA A 575 1.47 6.84 9.18
N ALA A 576 1.43 5.77 8.39
CA ALA A 576 0.20 5.11 7.97
C ALA A 576 -0.13 3.87 8.81
N MET A 577 0.78 3.39 9.66
CA MET A 577 0.64 2.13 10.40
C MET A 577 -0.09 2.32 11.73
N MET A 578 -1.28 1.72 11.88
CA MET A 578 -2.03 1.73 13.14
C MET A 578 -1.75 0.47 13.98
N ALA A 579 -1.67 0.62 15.29
CA ALA A 579 -1.50 -0.48 16.23
C ALA A 579 -2.30 -0.25 17.51
N TRP A 580 -2.91 -1.33 18.06
CA TRP A 580 -3.76 -1.24 19.25
C TRP A 580 -3.15 -1.96 20.45
N VAL A 581 -3.34 -1.36 21.62
CA VAL A 581 -3.17 -2.01 22.91
C VAL A 581 -4.46 -2.74 23.24
N THR A 582 -4.41 -4.06 23.37
CA THR A 582 -5.59 -4.90 23.59
C THR A 582 -5.51 -5.69 24.89
N GLY A 583 -6.40 -6.63 25.11
CA GLY A 583 -6.48 -7.44 26.33
C GLY A 583 -5.24 -8.32 26.56
N SER A 584 -5.09 -8.82 27.78
CA SER A 584 -4.11 -9.86 28.13
C SER A 584 -4.80 -10.86 29.06
N PRO A 585 -4.72 -12.17 28.77
CA PRO A 585 -4.06 -12.82 27.61
C PRO A 585 -4.63 -12.36 26.28
N SER A 586 -3.79 -12.39 25.21
CA SER A 586 -4.22 -12.05 23.85
C SER A 586 -5.40 -12.92 23.40
N GLY A 587 -6.42 -12.31 22.80
CA GLY A 587 -7.57 -13.03 22.23
C GLY A 587 -7.17 -14.01 21.11
N MET A 588 -6.09 -13.74 20.38
CA MET A 588 -5.65 -14.54 19.24
C MET A 588 -4.93 -15.83 19.63
N ASN A 589 -4.03 -15.79 20.60
CA ASN A 589 -3.11 -16.89 20.90
C ASN A 589 -2.95 -17.17 22.40
N GLN A 590 -3.73 -16.50 23.24
CA GLN A 590 -3.72 -16.64 24.70
C GLN A 590 -2.36 -16.31 25.36
N ARG A 591 -1.49 -15.55 24.68
CA ARG A 591 -0.20 -15.12 25.23
C ARG A 591 -0.40 -14.02 26.26
N PRO A 592 0.08 -14.20 27.50
CA PRO A 592 0.11 -13.13 28.50
C PRO A 592 1.28 -12.20 28.24
N THR A 593 1.02 -10.88 28.27
CA THR A 593 2.05 -9.84 28.19
C THR A 593 1.71 -8.72 29.16
N THR A 594 2.73 -8.00 29.64
CA THR A 594 2.54 -6.85 30.50
C THR A 594 1.90 -5.69 29.75
N LEU A 595 1.22 -4.79 30.43
CA LEU A 595 0.66 -3.59 29.82
C LEU A 595 1.75 -2.68 29.23
N ASP A 596 2.92 -2.63 29.90
CA ASP A 596 4.09 -1.88 29.42
C ASP A 596 4.58 -2.43 28.06
N PHE A 597 4.74 -3.76 27.91
CA PHE A 597 5.15 -4.39 26.65
C PHE A 597 4.15 -4.09 25.52
N ARG A 598 2.85 -4.17 25.82
CA ARG A 598 1.77 -3.89 24.84
C ARG A 598 1.80 -2.43 24.37
N PHE A 599 1.94 -1.47 25.30
CA PHE A 599 2.06 -0.05 24.93
C PHE A 599 3.29 0.22 24.07
N LEU A 600 4.48 -0.25 24.49
CA LEU A 600 5.70 -0.02 23.72
C LEU A 600 5.64 -0.64 22.31
N SER A 601 5.05 -1.84 22.19
CA SER A 601 4.82 -2.45 20.88
C SER A 601 3.90 -1.60 20.00
N ALA A 602 2.77 -1.11 20.53
CA ALA A 602 1.81 -0.30 19.79
C ALA A 602 2.30 1.12 19.48
N MET A 603 3.25 1.67 20.25
CA MET A 603 3.78 3.03 20.08
C MET A 603 4.73 3.19 18.88
N GLN A 604 5.01 2.13 18.10
CA GLN A 604 5.93 2.19 16.97
C GLN A 604 5.30 2.75 15.67
N GLY A 605 4.03 3.15 15.71
CA GLY A 605 3.28 3.79 14.62
C GLY A 605 2.20 4.71 15.19
N GLY A 606 0.99 4.69 14.60
CA GLY A 606 -0.23 5.25 15.18
C GLY A 606 -0.64 4.45 16.41
N LEU A 607 -0.85 5.09 17.55
CA LEU A 607 -1.27 4.43 18.78
C LEU A 607 -2.78 4.38 18.91
N GLY A 608 -3.32 3.18 19.07
CA GLY A 608 -4.71 2.92 19.45
C GLY A 608 -4.84 2.07 20.70
N ILE A 609 -6.05 1.99 21.25
CA ILE A 609 -6.46 1.09 22.31
C ILE A 609 -7.73 0.36 21.82
N GLY A 610 -7.75 -0.98 21.88
CA GLY A 610 -8.88 -1.82 21.51
C GLY A 610 -9.43 -2.63 22.69
N ALA A 611 -8.76 -2.64 23.84
CA ALA A 611 -9.18 -3.39 25.01
C ALA A 611 -10.54 -2.93 25.57
N ASN A 612 -11.27 -3.83 26.25
CA ASN A 612 -12.41 -3.42 27.05
C ASN A 612 -11.95 -2.60 28.26
N LEU A 613 -12.06 -1.29 28.15
CA LEU A 613 -11.61 -0.35 29.20
C LEU A 613 -12.43 -0.46 30.49
N LEU A 614 -13.65 -1.05 30.43
CA LEU A 614 -14.49 -1.22 31.61
C LEU A 614 -13.95 -2.32 32.55
N ASP A 615 -13.09 -3.20 32.05
CA ASP A 615 -12.45 -4.27 32.81
C ASP A 615 -11.10 -3.84 33.43
N TRP A 616 -10.60 -2.64 33.07
CA TRP A 616 -9.33 -2.13 33.56
C TRP A 616 -9.40 -1.68 35.01
N THR A 617 -8.36 -2.02 35.78
CA THR A 617 -8.17 -1.56 37.14
C THR A 617 -7.69 -0.10 37.19
N ALA A 618 -7.75 0.53 38.36
CA ALA A 618 -7.21 1.87 38.54
C ALA A 618 -5.68 1.95 38.26
N THR A 619 -4.95 0.84 38.46
CA THR A 619 -3.52 0.74 38.12
C THR A 619 -3.33 0.70 36.60
N ASP A 620 -4.16 -0.05 35.87
CA ASP A 620 -4.13 -0.10 34.41
C ASP A 620 -4.45 1.28 33.82
N ASP A 621 -5.50 1.94 34.34
CA ASP A 621 -5.88 3.30 33.94
C ASP A 621 -4.72 4.30 34.13
N ALA A 622 -4.05 4.27 35.28
CA ALA A 622 -2.90 5.13 35.58
C ALA A 622 -1.72 4.87 34.65
N THR A 623 -1.43 3.59 34.38
CA THR A 623 -0.36 3.16 33.47
C THR A 623 -0.68 3.61 32.03
N ALA A 624 -1.88 3.37 31.54
CA ALA A 624 -2.30 3.77 30.20
C ALA A 624 -2.25 5.29 30.03
N LYS A 625 -2.77 6.05 30.98
CA LYS A 625 -2.72 7.52 30.96
C LYS A 625 -1.28 8.05 30.85
N ARG A 626 -0.34 7.43 31.56
CA ARG A 626 1.08 7.76 31.49
C ARG A 626 1.62 7.50 30.08
N TYR A 627 1.37 6.31 29.50
CA TYR A 627 1.86 5.97 28.15
C TYR A 627 1.24 6.84 27.06
N VAL A 628 -0.05 7.13 27.13
CA VAL A 628 -0.72 8.04 26.18
C VAL A 628 -0.09 9.44 26.24
N ALA A 629 0.21 9.96 27.46
CA ALA A 629 0.90 11.24 27.63
C ALA A 629 2.33 11.20 27.05
N GLU A 630 3.10 10.14 27.34
CA GLU A 630 4.45 9.95 26.81
C GLU A 630 4.44 9.85 25.28
N TYR A 631 3.52 9.05 24.70
CA TYR A 631 3.39 8.92 23.26
C TYR A 631 3.17 10.27 22.57
N LYS A 632 2.34 11.12 23.13
CA LYS A 632 2.09 12.47 22.58
C LYS A 632 3.35 13.33 22.49
N THR A 633 4.36 13.08 23.33
CA THR A 633 5.66 13.79 23.29
C THR A 633 6.61 13.28 22.22
N ILE A 634 6.41 12.04 21.74
CA ILE A 634 7.30 11.36 20.80
C ILE A 634 6.64 11.05 19.45
N ARG A 635 5.31 11.12 19.35
CA ARG A 635 4.58 10.65 18.14
C ARG A 635 5.03 11.33 16.86
N ALA A 636 5.43 12.59 16.89
CA ALA A 636 5.94 13.29 15.71
C ALA A 636 7.23 12.64 15.18
N THR A 637 8.13 12.25 16.09
CA THR A 637 9.36 11.53 15.73
C THR A 637 9.06 10.11 15.22
N VAL A 638 8.13 9.40 15.86
CA VAL A 638 7.78 8.03 15.48
C VAL A 638 7.06 8.00 14.13
N GLN A 639 6.06 8.85 13.91
CA GLN A 639 5.25 8.85 12.71
C GLN A 639 5.96 9.48 11.51
N ARG A 640 6.72 10.57 11.69
CA ARG A 640 7.30 11.36 10.60
C ARG A 640 8.81 11.25 10.46
N GLY A 641 9.51 10.77 11.50
CA GLY A 641 10.95 10.62 11.51
C GLY A 641 11.44 9.52 10.57
N ASP A 642 12.75 9.45 10.43
CA ASP A 642 13.44 8.38 9.73
C ASP A 642 13.53 7.15 10.64
N LEU A 643 13.04 6.02 10.19
CA LEU A 643 13.08 4.75 10.91
C LEU A 643 14.37 3.99 10.57
N TYR A 644 15.03 3.48 11.61
CA TYR A 644 16.19 2.60 11.53
C TYR A 644 15.90 1.29 12.26
N ARG A 645 16.01 0.15 11.57
CA ARG A 645 15.90 -1.17 12.16
C ARG A 645 17.27 -1.60 12.69
N LEU A 646 17.37 -1.77 14.00
CA LEU A 646 18.63 -2.17 14.67
C LEU A 646 18.72 -3.67 14.86
N LEU A 647 17.59 -4.30 15.24
CA LEU A 647 17.44 -5.74 15.36
C LEU A 647 16.08 -6.13 14.77
N SER A 648 16.07 -6.98 13.74
CA SER A 648 14.84 -7.47 13.13
C SER A 648 14.28 -8.67 13.90
N PRO A 649 12.97 -8.68 14.21
CA PRO A 649 12.29 -9.81 14.85
C PRO A 649 11.91 -10.93 13.85
N GLN A 650 12.23 -10.79 12.57
CA GLN A 650 11.88 -11.77 11.54
C GLN A 650 12.53 -13.13 11.83
N GLY A 651 11.92 -14.21 11.32
CA GLY A 651 12.40 -15.57 11.58
C GLY A 651 12.30 -16.00 13.05
N ARG A 652 11.41 -15.37 13.85
CA ARG A 652 11.23 -15.61 15.28
C ARG A 652 12.48 -15.27 16.12
N ALA A 653 13.25 -14.27 15.70
CA ALA A 653 14.39 -13.80 16.48
C ALA A 653 13.93 -13.38 17.90
N PRO A 654 14.73 -13.66 18.95
CA PRO A 654 14.35 -13.39 20.32
C PRO A 654 14.28 -11.89 20.66
N TRP A 655 14.88 -11.06 19.82
CA TRP A 655 15.00 -9.62 20.05
C TRP A 655 14.44 -8.81 18.89
N SER A 656 13.97 -7.59 19.21
CA SER A 656 13.60 -6.58 18.22
C SER A 656 14.05 -5.21 18.74
N ALA A 657 14.61 -4.37 17.86
CA ALA A 657 14.91 -3.00 18.21
C ALA A 657 14.84 -2.08 16.99
N THR A 658 14.22 -0.90 17.20
CA THR A 658 14.13 0.16 16.20
C THR A 658 14.44 1.50 16.82
N ASN A 659 15.07 2.42 16.08
CA ASN A 659 15.09 3.82 16.46
C ASN A 659 14.53 4.72 15.36
N SER A 660 13.67 5.65 15.76
CA SER A 660 13.15 6.73 14.89
C SER A 660 13.87 8.04 15.23
N VAL A 661 14.21 8.83 14.19
CA VAL A 661 14.93 10.11 14.38
C VAL A 661 14.15 11.22 13.69
N SER A 662 13.86 12.31 14.41
CA SER A 662 13.20 13.49 13.84
C SER A 662 14.04 14.11 12.70
N ALA A 663 13.38 14.74 11.73
CA ALA A 663 14.04 15.32 10.56
C ALA A 663 15.13 16.36 10.93
N ASP A 664 14.92 17.12 12.00
CA ASP A 664 15.87 18.09 12.54
C ASP A 664 16.94 17.45 13.47
N ARG A 665 16.89 16.14 13.68
CA ARG A 665 17.75 15.35 14.57
C ARG A 665 17.78 15.86 16.02
N ARG A 666 16.70 16.50 16.47
CA ARG A 666 16.58 16.98 17.86
C ARG A 666 16.12 15.90 18.81
N GLN A 667 15.34 14.94 18.31
CA GLN A 667 14.82 13.83 19.10
C GLN A 667 15.04 12.51 18.37
N ALA A 668 15.45 11.49 19.12
CA ALA A 668 15.35 10.11 18.66
C ALA A 668 14.64 9.26 19.72
N VAL A 669 13.91 8.25 19.25
CA VAL A 669 13.14 7.33 20.08
C VAL A 669 13.57 5.92 19.77
N LEU A 670 14.05 5.20 20.77
CA LEU A 670 14.46 3.80 20.71
C LEU A 670 13.39 2.94 21.38
N PHE A 671 12.91 1.93 20.67
CA PHE A 671 12.14 0.82 21.22
C PHE A 671 12.95 -0.46 21.11
N ALA A 672 13.04 -1.21 22.21
CA ALA A 672 13.78 -2.46 22.28
C ALA A 672 12.96 -3.52 23.03
N PHE A 673 12.96 -4.75 22.51
CA PHE A 673 12.12 -5.83 23.00
C PHE A 673 12.92 -7.12 23.12
N GLN A 674 12.75 -7.81 24.25
CA GLN A 674 13.18 -9.17 24.47
C GLN A 674 11.96 -10.07 24.50
N ARG A 675 11.70 -10.78 23.39
CA ARG A 675 10.56 -11.70 23.25
C ARG A 675 10.78 -12.99 24.03
N GLN A 676 12.04 -13.42 24.08
CA GLN A 676 12.48 -14.60 24.79
C GLN A 676 13.84 -14.35 25.42
N ALA A 677 13.97 -14.68 26.69
CA ALA A 677 15.25 -14.68 27.38
C ALA A 677 15.95 -16.03 27.19
N GLU A 678 17.24 -15.98 26.89
CA GLU A 678 18.10 -17.16 26.81
C GLU A 678 19.25 -16.98 27.84
N GLU A 679 19.43 -17.94 28.74
CA GLU A 679 20.39 -17.83 29.84
C GLU A 679 21.83 -17.57 29.37
N ALA A 680 22.20 -18.18 28.24
CA ALA A 680 23.56 -18.06 27.69
C ALA A 680 23.77 -16.85 26.76
N ARG A 681 22.73 -16.02 26.53
CA ARG A 681 22.78 -14.91 25.56
C ARG A 681 22.26 -13.62 26.18
N ALA A 682 23.14 -12.65 26.37
CA ALA A 682 22.74 -11.31 26.79
C ALA A 682 22.07 -10.55 25.65
N PHE A 683 21.17 -9.64 26.01
CA PHE A 683 20.62 -8.68 25.03
C PHE A 683 21.77 -7.88 24.41
N PRO A 684 21.82 -7.70 23.08
CA PRO A 684 22.97 -7.07 22.42
C PRO A 684 23.01 -5.56 22.66
N THR A 685 24.22 -4.98 22.65
CA THR A 685 24.41 -3.54 22.62
C THR A 685 23.75 -2.91 21.42
N LEU A 686 22.91 -1.90 21.61
CA LEU A 686 22.21 -1.19 20.55
C LEU A 686 22.98 0.07 20.14
N ARG A 687 23.43 0.09 18.89
CA ARG A 687 24.05 1.25 18.26
C ARG A 687 23.00 2.03 17.49
N LEU A 688 22.67 3.23 17.95
CA LEU A 688 21.68 4.07 17.27
C LEU A 688 22.17 4.49 15.89
N GLN A 689 21.25 4.89 15.03
CA GLN A 689 21.56 5.42 13.71
C GLN A 689 20.89 6.78 13.52
N GLY A 690 21.39 7.59 12.59
CA GLY A 690 20.77 8.82 12.15
C GLY A 690 20.97 10.05 13.05
N LEU A 691 21.65 9.94 14.18
CA LEU A 691 21.94 11.07 15.06
C LEU A 691 22.95 12.06 14.42
N ASP A 692 22.96 13.29 14.92
CA ASP A 692 24.03 14.25 14.63
C ASP A 692 25.28 13.88 15.49
N PRO A 693 26.38 13.41 14.88
CA PRO A 693 27.52 12.90 15.64
C PRO A 693 28.16 13.94 16.58
N ALA A 694 28.09 15.21 16.23
CA ALA A 694 28.69 16.30 17.03
C ALA A 694 27.77 16.80 18.16
N ALA A 695 26.48 16.58 18.05
CA ALA A 695 25.51 17.02 19.06
C ALA A 695 25.53 16.13 20.30
N ARG A 696 25.21 16.72 21.47
CA ARG A 696 25.01 15.96 22.70
C ARG A 696 23.53 15.66 22.89
N TYR A 697 23.23 14.41 23.24
CA TYR A 697 21.89 13.93 23.54
C TYR A 697 21.79 13.50 24.99
N ARG A 698 20.75 13.99 25.67
CA ARG A 698 20.33 13.51 26.99
C ARG A 698 19.42 12.31 26.81
N VAL A 699 19.56 11.33 27.69
CA VAL A 699 18.73 10.11 27.72
C VAL A 699 17.59 10.27 28.72
N ARG A 700 16.40 9.87 28.33
CA ARG A 700 15.21 9.75 29.19
C ARG A 700 14.51 8.42 28.91
N TYR A 701 14.12 7.71 29.95
CA TYR A 701 13.45 6.43 29.82
C TYR A 701 11.93 6.63 29.94
N ILE A 702 11.18 6.11 28.94
CA ILE A 702 9.73 5.93 29.02
C ILE A 702 9.44 4.72 29.89
N HIS A 703 10.22 3.64 29.67
CA HIS A 703 10.18 2.38 30.43
C HIS A 703 11.53 1.67 30.33
N GLY A 704 11.79 0.77 31.31
CA GLY A 704 13.06 0.05 31.40
C GLY A 704 14.21 0.92 31.93
N SER A 705 15.41 0.41 31.83
CA SER A 705 16.64 1.11 32.22
C SER A 705 17.83 0.60 31.43
N ALA A 706 18.91 1.39 31.39
CA ALA A 706 20.21 0.90 30.97
C ALA A 706 20.96 0.20 32.10
N VAL A 707 22.03 -0.52 31.72
CA VAL A 707 22.96 -1.09 32.70
C VAL A 707 23.66 0.00 33.48
N PRO A 708 24.09 -0.26 34.76
CA PRO A 708 24.82 0.70 35.55
C PRO A 708 26.10 1.19 34.86
N GLY A 709 26.35 2.51 34.91
CA GLY A 709 27.49 3.15 34.26
C GLY A 709 27.18 3.78 32.90
N THR A 710 25.97 3.57 32.35
CA THR A 710 25.52 4.29 31.15
C THR A 710 25.39 5.79 31.44
N PRO A 711 25.98 6.69 30.64
CA PRO A 711 25.90 8.12 30.88
C PRO A 711 24.50 8.69 30.60
N ASP A 712 24.07 9.67 31.44
CA ASP A 712 22.80 10.39 31.22
C ASP A 712 22.80 11.27 29.95
N ALA A 713 24.00 11.61 29.43
CA ALA A 713 24.15 12.38 28.22
C ALA A 713 25.51 12.15 27.58
N ALA A 714 25.52 11.91 26.26
CA ALA A 714 26.75 11.76 25.47
C ALA A 714 26.56 12.34 24.06
N SER A 715 27.64 12.36 23.27
CA SER A 715 27.58 12.80 21.87
C SER A 715 26.77 11.79 21.02
N GLY A 716 26.20 12.26 19.90
CA GLY A 716 25.59 11.36 18.92
C GLY A 716 26.58 10.31 18.42
N ALA A 717 27.85 10.69 18.23
CA ALA A 717 28.92 9.75 17.88
C ALA A 717 29.06 8.63 18.92
N TYR A 718 28.99 8.95 20.25
CA TYR A 718 28.99 7.92 21.29
C TYR A 718 27.84 6.93 21.13
N TRP A 719 26.61 7.42 21.00
CA TRP A 719 25.44 6.55 20.86
C TRP A 719 25.43 5.72 19.58
N MET A 720 26.04 6.25 18.51
CA MET A 720 26.13 5.52 17.23
C MET A 720 27.29 4.51 17.17
N GLN A 721 28.39 4.75 17.87
CA GLN A 721 29.59 3.88 17.81
C GLN A 721 29.71 2.96 19.03
N HIS A 722 29.56 3.50 20.24
CA HIS A 722 29.57 2.74 21.49
C HIS A 722 28.19 2.07 21.69
N GLY A 723 27.11 2.82 21.54
CA GLY A 723 25.74 2.34 21.74
C GLY A 723 25.24 2.44 23.18
N ILE A 724 24.15 1.73 23.46
CA ILE A 724 23.51 1.62 24.77
C ILE A 724 23.23 0.14 25.10
N ASP A 725 23.54 -0.26 26.32
CA ASP A 725 23.20 -1.57 26.88
C ASP A 725 21.98 -1.43 27.78
N LEU A 726 20.94 -2.22 27.50
CA LEU A 726 19.67 -2.19 28.22
C LEU A 726 19.57 -3.36 29.20
N ALA A 727 18.99 -3.10 30.37
CA ALA A 727 18.83 -4.08 31.45
C ALA A 727 17.50 -4.85 31.33
N LEU A 728 17.28 -5.52 30.18
CA LEU A 728 16.08 -6.34 29.95
C LEU A 728 16.20 -7.69 30.68
N LYS A 729 15.08 -8.20 31.21
CA LYS A 729 15.05 -9.41 32.04
C LYS A 729 13.81 -10.24 31.74
N GLY A 730 14.02 -11.55 31.52
CA GLY A 730 12.91 -12.48 31.32
C GLY A 730 12.24 -12.35 29.94
N ASP A 731 11.19 -13.12 29.74
CA ASP A 731 10.40 -13.12 28.50
C ASP A 731 9.45 -11.91 28.46
N PHE A 732 9.23 -11.38 27.28
CA PHE A 732 8.33 -10.25 27.01
C PHE A 732 8.68 -9.01 27.85
N ASP A 733 9.99 -8.70 27.99
CA ASP A 733 10.46 -7.44 28.55
C ASP A 733 10.81 -6.42 27.44
N ALA A 734 10.70 -5.13 27.74
CA ALA A 734 10.90 -4.08 26.78
C ALA A 734 11.46 -2.80 27.39
N ALA A 735 12.07 -1.96 26.56
CA ALA A 735 12.48 -0.61 26.94
C ALA A 735 12.08 0.40 25.87
N GLY A 736 11.66 1.57 26.33
CA GLY A 736 11.44 2.77 25.52
C GLY A 736 12.36 3.89 25.99
N VAL A 737 13.20 4.42 25.11
CA VAL A 737 14.22 5.42 25.44
C VAL A 737 14.17 6.59 24.49
N VAL A 738 14.20 7.80 25.02
CA VAL A 738 14.21 9.06 24.25
C VAL A 738 15.56 9.73 24.39
N PHE A 739 16.11 10.14 23.26
CA PHE A 739 17.36 10.90 23.16
C PHE A 739 17.01 12.32 22.69
N GLU A 740 17.29 13.31 23.53
CA GLU A 740 16.96 14.72 23.27
C GLU A 740 18.23 15.55 23.12
N LYS A 741 18.37 16.24 21.98
CA LYS A 741 19.50 17.14 21.70
C LYS A 741 19.46 18.33 22.67
N ARG A 742 20.61 18.57 23.35
CA ARG A 742 20.82 19.72 24.24
C ARG A 742 21.17 20.98 23.48
#